data_31391d5efd3d4eaedbdbcb7714ffcccf
#
_entry.id   31391d5efd3d4eaedbdbcb7714ffcccf
#
_cell.length_a   1.000
_cell.length_b   1.000
_cell.length_c   1.000
_cell.angle_alpha   90.00
_cell.angle_beta   90.00
_cell.angle_gamma   90.00
#
_symmetry.space_group_name_H-M   'P 1'
#
loop_
_entity.id
_entity.type
_entity.pdbx_description
1 polymer ?
#
loop_
_entity_poly.entity_id
_entity_poly.type
_entity_poly.pdbx_seq_one_letter_code
_entity_poly.pdbx_strand_id
1 'polypeptide(L)'
;GGAVIKPLGTPRILVSDGPTITGLRSRMTANTPAAARFRTIVDHQVATGDVYDFKPWQVALLGQVTGSAHYCAWAVSRTDAFVQSEEALIANNQNPVVAGDSYLEVGPLIGSMAMVYDWCRTSTTTAQRERWKTYGNQAVWNVWNHTEARWGARSASWTGWSVNNPVNNYYYSFLEATMLLGLATHGENDMAAGWLDRFRIAKIENQLIPTFNADLVGGGSREGTGYGTAMKNLWQLYDWWERSTGERLADRTPHTLASLPWMIHAIAPTLDRILPTGDHSRDSEALFFDYHRDYLQKLAVLYPDEAISGVAKTLLAQSSVPQMGAANTRWADYLYDLTPITGRPLNILSTAYWASGTGSFSMRHDWTPTSAYANFICGALTESHAHEDQGSFVLFKGAWLAYDANIDGRSGIEEEQWFHNTVRFETGAGHAIGQGDSRTCNMRALANTPGWAYAMAQITPMYAASAGITRSEREFLFIKPSTFVIYDRAQTGNAGTRRIFTMNFPEPPTVNGTLTSLVLGANRFDMRRIAPADASTTVTLWRNVSDNFVYPSPAPPITAARMDVVDTGSDASVEFLHVVGLGGSVTGAVASNGTGRTGTTITLADGRTATVRFNQNSPGGTIEIRSAGGAILDSGPLPTTVQAPPVYAN
;
A
#
# COMPACT_ATOMS: atom_id res chain seq x y z
N GLY A 1 -15.68 9.12 -34.24
CA GLY A 1 -16.21 10.09 -33.30
C GLY A 1 -16.95 9.45 -32.17
N GLY A 2 -16.30 9.29 -31.01
CA GLY A 2 -17.00 8.85 -29.81
C GLY A 2 -17.98 9.90 -29.31
N ALA A 3 -19.00 9.48 -28.55
CA ALA A 3 -19.93 10.40 -27.90
C ALA A 3 -19.17 11.34 -26.97
N VAL A 4 -19.56 12.60 -26.92
CA VAL A 4 -19.01 13.59 -25.98
C VAL A 4 -19.50 13.23 -24.59
N ILE A 5 -18.57 12.95 -23.67
CA ILE A 5 -18.88 12.67 -22.28
C ILE A 5 -19.02 13.99 -21.53
N LYS A 6 -20.14 14.16 -20.86
CA LYS A 6 -20.50 15.38 -20.14
C LYS A 6 -21.34 15.04 -18.91
N PRO A 7 -21.52 15.99 -17.98
CA PRO A 7 -22.41 15.77 -16.83
C PRO A 7 -23.84 15.45 -17.27
N LEU A 8 -24.51 14.56 -16.51
CA LEU A 8 -25.88 14.12 -16.77
C LEU A 8 -26.91 15.21 -16.48
N GLY A 9 -26.62 16.14 -15.58
CA GLY A 9 -27.53 17.18 -15.18
C GLY A 9 -26.90 18.25 -14.31
N THR A 10 -27.71 18.99 -13.61
CA THR A 10 -27.33 20.07 -12.67
C THR A 10 -27.96 19.77 -11.30
N PRO A 11 -27.19 19.77 -10.18
CA PRO A 11 -25.74 19.90 -10.09
C PRO A 11 -24.99 18.84 -10.88
N ARG A 12 -23.78 19.15 -11.28
CA ARG A 12 -23.03 18.33 -12.24
C ARG A 12 -22.24 17.21 -11.59
N ILE A 13 -21.75 17.43 -10.37
CA ILE A 13 -20.89 16.48 -9.67
C ILE A 13 -21.75 15.58 -8.79
N LEU A 14 -21.53 14.24 -8.89
CA LEU A 14 -22.05 13.19 -8.01
C LEU A 14 -23.58 13.09 -7.96
N VAL A 15 -24.27 14.18 -7.73
CA VAL A 15 -25.71 14.20 -7.44
C VAL A 15 -26.60 14.39 -8.68
N SER A 16 -26.02 14.38 -9.88
CA SER A 16 -26.76 14.58 -11.13
C SER A 16 -27.49 13.34 -11.63
N ASP A 17 -27.23 12.16 -11.10
CA ASP A 17 -27.84 10.90 -11.54
C ASP A 17 -29.22 10.60 -10.90
N GLY A 18 -29.75 11.47 -10.07
CA GLY A 18 -31.03 11.24 -9.38
C GLY A 18 -30.97 10.18 -8.28
N PRO A 19 -30.60 8.92 -8.57
CA PRO A 19 -30.47 7.89 -7.53
C PRO A 19 -29.49 8.24 -6.41
N THR A 20 -28.37 8.87 -6.72
CA THR A 20 -27.39 9.29 -5.71
C THR A 20 -28.00 10.32 -4.75
N ILE A 21 -28.58 11.40 -5.24
CA ILE A 21 -29.16 12.43 -4.36
C ILE A 21 -30.36 11.89 -3.59
N THR A 22 -31.17 11.05 -4.19
CA THR A 22 -32.31 10.41 -3.54
C THR A 22 -31.85 9.53 -2.38
N GLY A 23 -30.81 8.72 -2.58
CA GLY A 23 -30.23 7.87 -1.53
C GLY A 23 -29.61 8.68 -0.40
N LEU A 24 -28.87 9.74 -0.71
CA LEU A 24 -28.27 10.63 0.28
C LEU A 24 -29.35 11.31 1.15
N ARG A 25 -30.40 11.84 0.54
CA ARG A 25 -31.52 12.45 1.25
C ARG A 25 -32.28 11.46 2.11
N SER A 26 -32.53 10.26 1.60
CA SER A 26 -33.20 9.21 2.34
C SER A 26 -32.43 8.82 3.61
N ARG A 27 -31.13 8.61 3.52
CA ARG A 27 -30.29 8.26 4.67
C ARG A 27 -30.18 9.42 5.67
N MET A 28 -30.13 10.65 5.19
CA MET A 28 -30.10 11.84 6.06
C MET A 28 -31.42 12.01 6.81
N THR A 29 -32.56 11.84 6.14
CA THR A 29 -33.89 11.91 6.75
C THR A 29 -34.09 10.77 7.77
N ALA A 30 -33.63 9.57 7.43
CA ALA A 30 -33.68 8.42 8.33
C ALA A 30 -32.70 8.53 9.52
N ASN A 31 -31.81 9.52 9.49
CA ASN A 31 -30.79 9.74 10.51
C ASN A 31 -29.97 8.46 10.79
N THR A 32 -29.51 7.81 9.73
CA THR A 32 -28.65 6.64 9.88
C THR A 32 -27.39 7.00 10.70
N PRO A 33 -26.72 6.04 11.35
CA PRO A 33 -25.55 6.34 12.17
C PRO A 33 -24.47 7.14 11.41
N ALA A 34 -24.18 6.77 10.16
CA ALA A 34 -23.20 7.49 9.34
C ALA A 34 -23.66 8.93 9.00
N ALA A 35 -24.95 9.09 8.65
CA ALA A 35 -25.54 10.40 8.38
C ALA A 35 -25.50 11.30 9.62
N ALA A 36 -25.87 10.75 10.79
CA ALA A 36 -25.84 11.48 12.05
C ALA A 36 -24.44 11.94 12.44
N ARG A 37 -23.44 11.07 12.28
CA ARG A 37 -22.02 11.40 12.58
C ARG A 37 -21.51 12.49 11.64
N PHE A 38 -21.82 12.40 10.37
CA PHE A 38 -21.45 13.42 9.38
C PHE A 38 -22.11 14.77 9.69
N ARG A 39 -23.41 14.78 9.90
CA ARG A 39 -24.15 16.00 10.23
C ARG A 39 -23.62 16.67 11.49
N THR A 40 -23.36 15.90 12.53
CA THR A 40 -22.82 16.42 13.79
C THR A 40 -21.49 17.17 13.57
N ILE A 41 -20.58 16.63 12.75
CA ILE A 41 -19.29 17.27 12.52
C ILE A 41 -19.42 18.48 11.61
N VAL A 42 -20.32 18.46 10.62
CA VAL A 42 -20.60 19.63 9.79
C VAL A 42 -21.16 20.77 10.64
N ASP A 43 -22.14 20.50 11.50
CA ASP A 43 -22.72 21.52 12.39
C ASP A 43 -21.69 22.08 13.35
N HIS A 44 -20.81 21.25 13.89
CA HIS A 44 -19.71 21.69 14.74
C HIS A 44 -18.74 22.60 13.97
N GLN A 45 -18.38 22.24 12.73
CA GLN A 45 -17.49 23.05 11.90
C GLN A 45 -18.14 24.41 11.56
N VAL A 46 -19.42 24.43 11.22
CA VAL A 46 -20.14 25.67 10.93
C VAL A 46 -20.18 26.59 12.16
N ALA A 47 -20.33 26.00 13.37
CA ALA A 47 -20.37 26.75 14.61
C ALA A 47 -19.01 27.27 15.07
N THR A 48 -17.92 26.52 14.89
CA THR A 48 -16.61 26.81 15.49
C THR A 48 -15.49 27.07 14.50
N GLY A 49 -15.53 26.44 13.32
CA GLY A 49 -14.46 26.52 12.32
C GLY A 49 -13.17 25.81 12.74
N ASP A 50 -13.19 24.96 13.78
CA ASP A 50 -11.98 24.41 14.41
C ASP A 50 -11.66 22.95 14.04
N VAL A 51 -12.42 22.33 13.16
CA VAL A 51 -12.12 20.95 12.73
C VAL A 51 -10.89 20.93 11.82
N TYR A 52 -9.89 20.15 12.21
CA TYR A 52 -8.64 20.04 11.48
C TYR A 52 -8.85 19.49 10.06
N ASP A 53 -8.21 20.14 9.08
CA ASP A 53 -8.20 19.75 7.66
C ASP A 53 -9.59 19.49 7.08
N PHE A 54 -10.57 20.30 7.46
CA PHE A 54 -11.95 20.20 7.01
C PHE A 54 -12.19 21.16 5.85
N LYS A 55 -12.49 20.61 4.67
CA LYS A 55 -12.73 21.42 3.47
C LYS A 55 -14.21 21.83 3.36
N PRO A 56 -14.51 23.03 2.85
CA PRO A 56 -15.88 23.55 2.74
C PRO A 56 -16.85 22.70 1.90
N TRP A 57 -16.34 21.85 1.00
CA TRP A 57 -17.21 21.01 0.16
C TRP A 57 -18.11 20.08 0.99
N GLN A 58 -17.68 19.66 2.17
CA GLN A 58 -18.48 18.80 3.03
C GLN A 58 -19.73 19.52 3.52
N VAL A 59 -19.62 20.80 3.83
CA VAL A 59 -20.77 21.63 4.20
C VAL A 59 -21.67 21.87 2.99
N ALA A 60 -21.09 22.11 1.83
CA ALA A 60 -21.84 22.27 0.58
C ALA A 60 -22.65 21.02 0.23
N LEU A 61 -22.08 19.82 0.45
CA LEU A 61 -22.80 18.56 0.25
C LEU A 61 -24.05 18.51 1.12
N LEU A 62 -23.93 18.85 2.40
CA LEU A 62 -25.06 18.87 3.32
C LEU A 62 -26.08 19.93 2.92
N GLY A 63 -25.63 21.05 2.36
CA GLY A 63 -26.52 22.06 1.75
C GLY A 63 -27.37 21.50 0.61
N GLN A 64 -26.76 20.73 -0.30
CA GLN A 64 -27.49 20.05 -1.38
C GLN A 64 -28.47 18.99 -0.86
N VAL A 65 -28.02 18.18 0.08
CA VAL A 65 -28.83 17.07 0.63
C VAL A 65 -30.05 17.60 1.39
N THR A 66 -29.88 18.64 2.20
CA THR A 66 -30.94 19.17 3.08
C THR A 66 -31.73 20.32 2.43
N GLY A 67 -31.22 20.95 1.39
CA GLY A 67 -31.78 22.17 0.82
C GLY A 67 -31.55 23.42 1.69
N SER A 68 -30.73 23.35 2.72
CA SER A 68 -30.49 24.46 3.65
C SER A 68 -29.54 25.50 3.04
N ALA A 69 -30.05 26.72 2.87
CA ALA A 69 -29.26 27.86 2.43
C ALA A 69 -28.15 28.25 3.44
N HIS A 70 -28.34 27.93 4.71
CA HIS A 70 -27.35 28.21 5.76
C HIS A 70 -26.04 27.49 5.52
N TYR A 71 -26.07 26.21 5.17
CA TYR A 71 -24.87 25.45 4.85
C TYR A 71 -24.15 26.00 3.62
N CYS A 72 -24.89 26.28 2.55
CA CYS A 72 -24.31 26.84 1.34
C CYS A 72 -23.73 28.24 1.57
N ALA A 73 -24.39 29.09 2.35
CA ALA A 73 -23.86 30.42 2.69
C ALA A 73 -22.50 30.33 3.39
N TRP A 74 -22.37 29.42 4.36
CA TRP A 74 -21.11 29.18 5.06
C TRP A 74 -20.03 28.66 4.10
N ALA A 75 -20.35 27.65 3.30
CA ALA A 75 -19.40 27.04 2.37
C ALA A 75 -18.88 28.04 1.33
N VAL A 76 -19.77 28.86 0.76
CA VAL A 76 -19.41 29.93 -0.19
C VAL A 76 -18.52 30.97 0.47
N SER A 77 -18.88 31.44 1.67
CA SER A 77 -18.09 32.43 2.40
C SER A 77 -16.67 31.94 2.66
N ARG A 78 -16.49 30.72 3.12
CA ARG A 78 -15.17 30.14 3.40
C ARG A 78 -14.36 29.89 2.12
N THR A 79 -15.00 29.42 1.08
CA THR A 79 -14.35 29.20 -0.22
C THR A 79 -13.90 30.52 -0.84
N ASP A 80 -14.74 31.55 -0.78
CA ASP A 80 -14.37 32.87 -1.31
C ASP A 80 -13.23 33.50 -0.51
N ALA A 81 -13.24 33.36 0.81
CA ALA A 81 -12.13 33.81 1.66
C ALA A 81 -10.81 33.11 1.30
N PHE A 82 -10.86 31.80 1.02
CA PHE A 82 -9.69 31.05 0.57
C PHE A 82 -9.18 31.59 -0.79
N VAL A 83 -10.06 31.75 -1.77
CA VAL A 83 -9.66 32.28 -3.09
C VAL A 83 -9.08 33.69 -2.96
N GLN A 84 -9.69 34.55 -2.14
CA GLN A 84 -9.15 35.90 -1.87
C GLN A 84 -7.76 35.84 -1.24
N SER A 85 -7.51 34.92 -0.31
CA SER A 85 -6.19 34.75 0.28
C SER A 85 -5.13 34.32 -0.74
N GLU A 86 -5.50 33.46 -1.66
CA GLU A 86 -4.63 33.05 -2.77
C GLU A 86 -4.36 34.19 -3.75
N GLU A 87 -5.38 34.94 -4.10
CA GLU A 87 -5.26 36.14 -4.95
C GLU A 87 -4.34 37.20 -4.31
N ALA A 88 -4.41 37.37 -2.99
CA ALA A 88 -3.53 38.29 -2.25
C ALA A 88 -2.07 37.85 -2.32
N LEU A 89 -1.78 36.56 -2.15
CA LEU A 89 -0.42 36.03 -2.30
C LEU A 89 0.12 36.27 -3.72
N ILE A 90 -0.70 35.99 -4.74
CA ILE A 90 -0.33 36.21 -6.14
C ILE A 90 -0.05 37.69 -6.40
N ALA A 91 -0.89 38.59 -5.92
CA ALA A 91 -0.72 40.04 -6.09
C ALA A 91 0.57 40.54 -5.43
N ASN A 92 1.03 39.89 -4.37
CA ASN A 92 2.27 40.22 -3.66
C ASN A 92 3.50 39.46 -4.20
N ASN A 93 3.42 38.88 -5.38
CA ASN A 93 4.49 38.10 -6.02
C ASN A 93 4.96 36.90 -5.18
N GLN A 94 4.05 36.31 -4.43
CA GLN A 94 4.28 35.10 -3.65
C GLN A 94 3.53 33.93 -4.28
N ASN A 95 4.06 32.71 -4.11
CA ASN A 95 3.34 31.54 -4.57
C ASN A 95 2.09 31.32 -3.72
N PRO A 96 0.93 31.07 -4.34
CA PRO A 96 -0.25 30.67 -3.60
C PRO A 96 -0.06 29.31 -2.93
N VAL A 97 -0.83 29.04 -1.89
CA VAL A 97 -0.76 27.80 -1.12
C VAL A 97 -0.93 26.55 -2.02
N VAL A 98 -1.79 26.65 -3.03
CA VAL A 98 -2.07 25.55 -3.97
C VAL A 98 -0.81 25.06 -4.70
N ALA A 99 0.18 25.93 -4.91
CA ALA A 99 1.42 25.59 -5.59
C ALA A 99 2.46 24.93 -4.67
N GLY A 100 2.19 24.85 -3.37
CA GLY A 100 3.11 24.25 -2.41
C GLY A 100 3.30 22.76 -2.63
N ASP A 101 4.47 22.24 -2.26
CA ASP A 101 4.82 20.83 -2.36
C ASP A 101 4.49 20.24 -3.75
N SER A 102 4.97 20.87 -4.82
CA SER A 102 4.76 20.40 -6.19
C SER A 102 3.29 20.18 -6.55
N TYR A 103 2.42 21.04 -6.09
CA TYR A 103 0.97 20.98 -6.32
C TYR A 103 0.27 19.75 -5.71
N LEU A 104 0.85 19.12 -4.70
CA LEU A 104 0.22 17.95 -4.05
C LEU A 104 -1.21 18.22 -3.58
N GLU A 105 -1.48 19.42 -3.08
CA GLU A 105 -2.79 19.79 -2.52
C GLU A 105 -3.76 20.40 -3.56
N VAL A 106 -3.40 20.39 -4.83
CA VAL A 106 -4.29 20.98 -5.87
C VAL A 106 -5.63 20.25 -5.94
N GLY A 107 -5.64 18.94 -5.77
CA GLY A 107 -6.85 18.12 -5.77
C GLY A 107 -7.84 18.52 -4.67
N PRO A 108 -7.48 18.42 -3.40
CA PRO A 108 -8.36 18.84 -2.30
C PRO A 108 -8.77 20.32 -2.37
N LEU A 109 -7.84 21.21 -2.70
CA LEU A 109 -8.11 22.66 -2.69
C LEU A 109 -9.02 23.09 -3.85
N ILE A 110 -8.63 22.77 -5.07
CA ILE A 110 -9.44 23.11 -6.25
C ILE A 110 -10.69 22.25 -6.32
N GLY A 111 -10.59 20.97 -5.94
CA GLY A 111 -11.74 20.09 -5.90
C GLY A 111 -12.81 20.57 -4.92
N SER A 112 -12.44 21.02 -3.74
CA SER A 112 -13.39 21.62 -2.78
C SER A 112 -14.07 22.86 -3.37
N MET A 113 -13.28 23.76 -3.93
CA MET A 113 -13.83 24.96 -4.58
C MET A 113 -14.83 24.60 -5.69
N ALA A 114 -14.49 23.62 -6.52
CA ALA A 114 -15.35 23.15 -7.60
C ALA A 114 -16.68 22.58 -7.08
N MET A 115 -16.63 21.78 -6.04
CA MET A 115 -17.85 21.20 -5.42
C MET A 115 -18.74 22.27 -4.80
N VAL A 116 -18.16 23.26 -4.13
CA VAL A 116 -18.93 24.41 -3.59
C VAL A 116 -19.55 25.23 -4.72
N TYR A 117 -18.79 25.48 -5.77
CA TYR A 117 -19.30 26.16 -6.98
C TYR A 117 -20.54 25.45 -7.53
N ASP A 118 -20.49 24.15 -7.67
CA ASP A 118 -21.55 23.35 -8.27
C ASP A 118 -22.76 23.16 -7.32
N TRP A 119 -22.51 22.77 -6.09
CA TRP A 119 -23.57 22.43 -5.13
C TRP A 119 -24.23 23.66 -4.49
N CYS A 120 -23.52 24.76 -4.42
CA CYS A 120 -23.99 26.00 -3.81
C CYS A 120 -24.08 27.17 -4.83
N ARG A 121 -24.24 26.86 -6.11
CA ARG A 121 -24.22 27.85 -7.17
C ARG A 121 -25.19 29.01 -6.94
N THR A 122 -26.39 28.73 -6.47
CA THR A 122 -27.41 29.77 -6.20
C THR A 122 -27.05 30.70 -5.04
N SER A 123 -26.10 30.31 -4.21
CA SER A 123 -25.56 31.12 -3.10
C SER A 123 -24.31 31.90 -3.49
N THR A 124 -23.81 31.76 -4.72
CA THR A 124 -22.67 32.51 -5.24
C THR A 124 -23.13 33.67 -6.09
N THR A 125 -22.33 34.74 -6.15
CA THR A 125 -22.50 35.82 -7.12
C THR A 125 -21.78 35.48 -8.41
N THR A 126 -22.17 36.15 -9.50
CA THR A 126 -21.48 36.04 -10.79
C THR A 126 -20.00 36.42 -10.65
N ALA A 127 -19.70 37.49 -9.92
CA ALA A 127 -18.32 37.92 -9.66
C ALA A 127 -17.49 36.87 -8.95
N GLN A 128 -18.06 36.22 -7.93
CA GLN A 128 -17.39 35.09 -7.24
C GLN A 128 -17.09 33.93 -8.18
N ARG A 129 -18.07 33.49 -8.97
CA ARG A 129 -17.90 32.41 -9.93
C ARG A 129 -16.82 32.71 -10.96
N GLU A 130 -16.76 33.94 -11.48
CA GLU A 130 -15.72 34.33 -12.42
C GLU A 130 -14.32 34.30 -11.80
N ARG A 131 -14.18 34.81 -10.59
CA ARG A 131 -12.89 34.80 -9.87
C ARG A 131 -12.43 33.38 -9.56
N TRP A 132 -13.35 32.52 -9.09
CA TRP A 132 -13.02 31.12 -8.77
C TRP A 132 -12.60 30.36 -10.03
N LYS A 133 -13.29 30.55 -11.16
CA LYS A 133 -12.90 29.94 -12.43
C LYS A 133 -11.51 30.40 -12.88
N THR A 134 -11.24 31.68 -12.81
CA THR A 134 -9.95 32.25 -13.21
C THR A 134 -8.80 31.63 -12.36
N TYR A 135 -8.97 31.61 -11.07
CA TYR A 135 -8.00 31.01 -10.15
C TYR A 135 -7.83 29.50 -10.38
N GLY A 136 -8.94 28.77 -10.42
CA GLY A 136 -8.93 27.31 -10.62
C GLY A 136 -8.35 26.91 -11.98
N ASN A 137 -8.73 27.58 -13.04
CA ASN A 137 -8.18 27.34 -14.38
C ASN A 137 -6.67 27.55 -14.41
N GLN A 138 -6.15 28.60 -13.77
CA GLN A 138 -4.71 28.85 -13.72
C GLN A 138 -3.98 27.78 -12.93
N ALA A 139 -4.53 27.36 -11.78
CA ALA A 139 -3.94 26.32 -10.96
C ALA A 139 -3.81 25.01 -11.73
N VAL A 140 -4.89 24.54 -12.35
CA VAL A 140 -4.90 23.30 -13.14
C VAL A 140 -4.01 23.41 -14.38
N TRP A 141 -4.04 24.56 -15.06
CA TRP A 141 -3.18 24.81 -16.22
C TRP A 141 -1.69 24.72 -15.84
N ASN A 142 -1.32 25.29 -14.70
CA ASN A 142 0.06 25.25 -14.17
C ASN A 142 0.54 23.84 -13.87
N VAL A 143 -0.34 22.95 -13.42
CA VAL A 143 -0.01 21.54 -13.20
C VAL A 143 0.45 20.89 -14.51
N TRP A 144 -0.35 21.03 -15.57
CA TRP A 144 -0.08 20.34 -16.83
C TRP A 144 0.95 21.05 -17.72
N ASN A 145 1.13 22.35 -17.52
CA ASN A 145 2.07 23.19 -18.29
C ASN A 145 3.16 23.72 -17.36
N HIS A 146 3.86 22.82 -16.70
CA HIS A 146 4.75 23.15 -15.58
C HIS A 146 5.93 24.06 -15.96
N THR A 147 6.47 23.95 -17.17
CA THR A 147 7.58 24.81 -17.64
C THR A 147 7.14 26.23 -17.92
N GLU A 148 5.87 26.44 -18.24
CA GLU A 148 5.27 27.73 -18.59
C GLU A 148 4.35 28.26 -17.49
N ALA A 149 4.32 27.58 -16.33
CA ALA A 149 3.46 27.94 -15.22
C ALA A 149 3.70 29.39 -14.77
N ARG A 150 2.62 30.07 -14.40
CA ARG A 150 2.64 31.46 -13.99
C ARG A 150 1.54 31.77 -12.98
N TRP A 151 1.77 32.80 -12.19
CA TRP A 151 0.76 33.41 -11.35
C TRP A 151 0.72 34.91 -11.65
N GLY A 152 -0.39 35.37 -12.21
CA GLY A 152 -0.45 36.72 -12.78
C GLY A 152 0.54 36.88 -13.92
N ALA A 153 1.36 37.94 -13.85
CA ALA A 153 2.42 38.18 -14.83
C ALA A 153 3.76 37.47 -14.47
N ARG A 154 3.85 36.87 -13.29
CA ARG A 154 5.10 36.27 -12.78
C ARG A 154 5.25 34.82 -13.26
N SER A 155 6.40 34.48 -13.85
CA SER A 155 6.75 33.10 -14.13
C SER A 155 6.89 32.30 -12.82
N ALA A 156 6.28 31.13 -12.77
CA ALA A 156 6.29 30.22 -11.63
C ALA A 156 6.48 28.77 -12.08
N SER A 157 7.41 28.56 -13.03
CA SER A 157 7.75 27.23 -13.53
C SER A 157 8.17 26.30 -12.38
N TRP A 158 7.85 25.05 -12.51
CA TRP A 158 8.17 24.03 -11.51
C TRP A 158 8.59 22.73 -12.21
N THR A 159 9.01 21.73 -11.42
CA THR A 159 9.62 20.51 -11.96
C THR A 159 8.66 19.64 -12.76
N GLY A 160 7.36 19.75 -12.56
CA GLY A 160 6.39 18.83 -13.15
C GLY A 160 6.43 17.44 -12.52
N TRP A 161 6.82 17.34 -11.26
CA TRP A 161 6.92 16.08 -10.53
C TRP A 161 5.65 15.26 -10.69
N SER A 162 5.80 14.03 -11.21
CA SER A 162 4.72 13.03 -11.35
C SER A 162 3.57 13.38 -12.29
N VAL A 163 3.63 14.46 -13.07
CA VAL A 163 2.56 14.79 -14.03
C VAL A 163 2.34 13.70 -15.10
N ASN A 164 3.35 12.87 -15.34
CA ASN A 164 3.30 11.75 -16.28
C ASN A 164 3.50 10.39 -15.61
N ASN A 165 3.39 10.30 -14.28
CA ASN A 165 3.56 9.07 -13.54
C ASN A 165 2.28 8.64 -12.82
N PRO A 166 1.40 7.84 -13.46
CA PRO A 166 0.12 7.44 -12.86
C PRO A 166 0.27 6.49 -11.66
N VAL A 167 1.47 6.01 -11.36
CA VAL A 167 1.73 5.15 -10.20
C VAL A 167 2.03 5.96 -8.94
N ASN A 168 2.40 7.24 -9.09
CA ASN A 168 2.78 8.11 -7.98
C ASN A 168 1.56 8.81 -7.35
N ASN A 169 1.58 8.98 -6.03
CA ASN A 169 0.46 9.53 -5.26
C ASN A 169 0.04 10.96 -5.67
N TYR A 170 0.95 11.80 -6.13
CA TYR A 170 0.64 13.16 -6.64
C TYR A 170 -0.32 13.15 -7.82
N TYR A 171 -0.22 12.15 -8.68
CA TYR A 171 -1.00 12.07 -9.91
C TYR A 171 -2.51 12.12 -9.66
N TYR A 172 -2.98 11.47 -8.61
CA TYR A 172 -4.42 11.41 -8.29
C TYR A 172 -4.96 12.76 -7.84
N SER A 173 -4.15 13.55 -7.17
CA SER A 173 -4.50 14.94 -6.82
C SER A 173 -4.65 15.82 -8.08
N PHE A 174 -3.74 15.65 -9.03
CA PHE A 174 -3.82 16.37 -10.31
C PHE A 174 -5.09 16.00 -11.09
N LEU A 175 -5.44 14.72 -11.12
CA LEU A 175 -6.67 14.23 -11.74
C LEU A 175 -7.91 14.77 -11.04
N GLU A 176 -7.92 14.81 -9.72
CA GLU A 176 -9.05 15.29 -8.91
C GLU A 176 -9.37 16.75 -9.25
N ALA A 177 -8.38 17.62 -9.22
CA ALA A 177 -8.57 19.04 -9.55
C ALA A 177 -9.11 19.20 -10.97
N THR A 178 -8.52 18.48 -11.93
CA THR A 178 -8.87 18.58 -13.34
C THR A 178 -10.30 18.11 -13.61
N MET A 179 -10.65 16.95 -13.10
CA MET A 179 -11.98 16.35 -13.26
C MET A 179 -13.07 17.20 -12.61
N LEU A 180 -12.89 17.57 -11.35
CA LEU A 180 -13.91 18.27 -10.59
C LEU A 180 -14.13 19.69 -11.10
N LEU A 181 -13.07 20.41 -11.46
CA LEU A 181 -13.20 21.74 -12.06
C LEU A 181 -13.92 21.67 -13.41
N GLY A 182 -13.56 20.71 -14.25
CA GLY A 182 -14.22 20.49 -15.53
C GLY A 182 -15.71 20.18 -15.40
N LEU A 183 -16.06 19.25 -14.49
CA LEU A 183 -17.44 18.89 -14.23
C LEU A 183 -18.25 20.08 -13.67
N ALA A 184 -17.76 20.70 -12.61
CA ALA A 184 -18.47 21.76 -11.89
C ALA A 184 -18.80 22.96 -12.79
N THR A 185 -17.90 23.30 -13.69
CA THR A 185 -18.00 24.52 -14.50
C THR A 185 -18.39 24.25 -15.95
N HIS A 186 -18.77 23.02 -16.27
CA HIS A 186 -19.19 22.63 -17.63
C HIS A 186 -20.35 23.54 -18.13
N GLY A 187 -20.18 24.08 -19.33
CA GLY A 187 -21.15 25.00 -19.93
C GLY A 187 -21.02 26.46 -19.46
N GLU A 188 -20.22 26.74 -18.44
CA GLU A 188 -19.99 28.06 -17.87
C GLU A 188 -18.53 28.50 -17.91
N ASN A 189 -17.65 27.64 -18.36
CA ASN A 189 -16.21 27.83 -18.40
C ASN A 189 -15.67 27.30 -19.73
N ASP A 190 -15.08 28.18 -20.52
CA ASP A 190 -14.55 27.84 -21.85
C ASP A 190 -13.45 26.76 -21.78
N MET A 191 -12.78 26.61 -20.64
CA MET A 191 -11.74 25.59 -20.45
C MET A 191 -12.29 24.25 -19.93
N ALA A 192 -13.56 24.18 -19.52
CA ALA A 192 -14.11 22.99 -18.85
C ALA A 192 -14.08 21.75 -19.74
N ALA A 193 -14.48 21.84 -20.99
CA ALA A 193 -14.44 20.74 -21.94
C ALA A 193 -13.02 20.20 -22.12
N GLY A 194 -12.04 21.11 -22.18
CA GLY A 194 -10.62 20.76 -22.26
C GLY A 194 -10.14 20.02 -21.01
N TRP A 195 -10.62 20.41 -19.82
CA TRP A 195 -10.28 19.70 -18.57
C TRP A 195 -10.86 18.29 -18.54
N LEU A 196 -12.09 18.10 -18.98
CA LEU A 196 -12.71 16.77 -19.08
C LEU A 196 -11.95 15.86 -20.05
N ASP A 197 -11.55 16.39 -21.21
CA ASP A 197 -10.74 15.66 -22.18
C ASP A 197 -9.34 15.34 -21.63
N ARG A 198 -8.72 16.27 -20.92
CA ARG A 198 -7.43 16.06 -20.26
C ARG A 198 -7.52 14.88 -19.28
N PHE A 199 -8.51 14.91 -18.41
CA PHE A 199 -8.73 13.84 -17.44
C PHE A 199 -9.01 12.50 -18.13
N ARG A 200 -10.05 12.45 -18.93
CA ARG A 200 -10.58 11.20 -19.47
C ARG A 200 -9.69 10.60 -20.56
N ILE A 201 -9.25 11.42 -21.51
CA ILE A 201 -8.52 10.94 -22.70
C ILE A 201 -7.02 10.96 -22.45
N ALA A 202 -6.44 12.14 -22.19
CA ALA A 202 -4.99 12.26 -22.09
C ALA A 202 -4.42 11.47 -20.90
N LYS A 203 -5.10 11.49 -19.77
CA LYS A 203 -4.58 10.88 -18.55
C LYS A 203 -5.10 9.48 -18.29
N ILE A 204 -6.42 9.28 -18.21
CA ILE A 204 -6.97 7.94 -17.93
C ILE A 204 -6.72 6.99 -19.10
N GLU A 205 -7.21 7.32 -20.29
CA GLU A 205 -7.20 6.40 -21.43
C GLU A 205 -5.80 6.19 -22.01
N ASN A 206 -5.06 7.28 -22.24
CA ASN A 206 -3.78 7.21 -22.95
C ASN A 206 -2.58 6.97 -22.03
N GLN A 207 -2.69 7.18 -20.72
CA GLN A 207 -1.56 7.08 -19.81
C GLN A 207 -1.80 6.10 -18.66
N LEU A 208 -2.82 6.29 -17.82
CA LEU A 208 -3.04 5.47 -16.63
C LEU A 208 -3.37 4.02 -16.99
N ILE A 209 -4.34 3.79 -17.87
CA ILE A 209 -4.76 2.44 -18.24
C ILE A 209 -3.61 1.61 -18.82
N PRO A 210 -2.87 2.10 -19.83
CA PRO A 210 -1.72 1.35 -20.34
C PRO A 210 -0.65 1.08 -19.27
N THR A 211 -0.36 2.05 -18.42
CA THR A 211 0.64 1.89 -17.35
C THR A 211 0.20 0.85 -16.33
N PHE A 212 -1.04 0.91 -15.86
CA PHE A 212 -1.55 -0.05 -14.88
C PHE A 212 -1.62 -1.48 -15.44
N ASN A 213 -2.01 -1.62 -16.70
CA ASN A 213 -2.04 -2.93 -17.36
C ASN A 213 -0.65 -3.54 -17.53
N ALA A 214 0.38 -2.72 -17.77
CA ALA A 214 1.75 -3.18 -17.91
C ALA A 214 2.43 -3.42 -16.57
N ASP A 215 2.23 -2.53 -15.58
CA ASP A 215 3.09 -2.43 -14.40
C ASP A 215 2.42 -2.89 -13.10
N LEU A 216 1.09 -2.87 -13.01
CA LEU A 216 0.37 -3.11 -11.76
C LEU A 216 -0.61 -4.30 -11.84
N VAL A 217 -0.24 -5.35 -12.54
CA VAL A 217 -1.00 -6.60 -12.55
C VAL A 217 -1.14 -7.13 -11.13
N GLY A 218 -2.37 -7.42 -10.71
CA GLY A 218 -2.67 -7.90 -9.36
C GLY A 218 -3.07 -6.81 -8.37
N GLY A 219 -3.14 -5.55 -8.81
CA GLY A 219 -3.61 -4.43 -7.99
C GLY A 219 -2.53 -3.78 -7.12
N GLY A 220 -2.95 -2.80 -6.35
CA GLY A 220 -2.09 -2.13 -5.40
C GLY A 220 -1.17 -1.06 -6.00
N SER A 221 -0.19 -0.63 -5.20
CA SER A 221 0.75 0.43 -5.54
C SER A 221 2.18 0.05 -5.19
N ARG A 222 3.12 0.40 -6.06
CA ARG A 222 4.56 0.27 -5.81
C ARG A 222 5.08 1.25 -4.75
N GLU A 223 4.29 2.24 -4.37
CA GLU A 223 4.60 3.11 -3.23
C GLU A 223 4.30 2.43 -1.88
N GLY A 224 3.75 1.24 -1.89
CA GLY A 224 3.50 0.44 -0.70
C GLY A 224 2.15 0.69 -0.04
N THR A 225 2.07 0.33 1.23
CA THR A 225 0.82 0.31 2.02
C THR A 225 0.60 1.56 2.87
N GLY A 226 1.54 2.48 2.86
CA GLY A 226 1.39 3.83 3.40
C GLY A 226 0.97 4.82 2.31
N TYR A 227 1.92 5.33 1.55
CA TYR A 227 1.68 6.29 0.46
C TYR A 227 0.82 5.72 -0.67
N GLY A 228 0.91 4.41 -0.94
CA GLY A 228 0.10 3.76 -1.95
C GLY A 228 -1.41 3.78 -1.67
N THR A 229 -1.83 4.06 -0.44
CA THR A 229 -3.24 4.25 -0.11
C THR A 229 -3.86 5.49 -0.76
N ALA A 230 -3.04 6.38 -1.33
CA ALA A 230 -3.53 7.50 -2.13
C ALA A 230 -4.41 7.06 -3.31
N MET A 231 -4.32 5.81 -3.74
CA MET A 231 -5.22 5.24 -4.75
C MET A 231 -6.69 5.26 -4.32
N LYS A 232 -7.00 5.40 -3.03
CA LYS A 232 -8.39 5.63 -2.58
C LYS A 232 -9.01 6.87 -3.23
N ASN A 233 -8.19 7.87 -3.56
CA ASN A 233 -8.64 9.06 -4.28
C ASN A 233 -8.99 8.72 -5.74
N LEU A 234 -8.25 7.82 -6.36
CA LEU A 234 -8.57 7.32 -7.70
C LEU A 234 -9.89 6.54 -7.70
N TRP A 235 -10.14 5.70 -6.69
CA TRP A 235 -11.41 5.00 -6.53
C TRP A 235 -12.58 5.98 -6.41
N GLN A 236 -12.39 7.06 -5.68
CA GLN A 236 -13.37 8.14 -5.57
C GLN A 236 -13.62 8.82 -6.93
N LEU A 237 -12.59 9.09 -7.70
CA LEU A 237 -12.73 9.69 -9.02
C LEU A 237 -13.50 8.78 -9.98
N TYR A 238 -13.24 7.49 -9.97
CA TYR A 238 -13.99 6.51 -10.76
C TYR A 238 -15.47 6.50 -10.37
N ASP A 239 -15.77 6.46 -9.08
CA ASP A 239 -17.15 6.48 -8.58
C ASP A 239 -17.87 7.78 -8.94
N TRP A 240 -17.24 8.91 -8.70
CA TRP A 240 -17.86 10.21 -8.96
C TRP A 240 -17.99 10.53 -10.44
N TRP A 241 -17.06 10.08 -11.27
CA TRP A 241 -17.19 10.19 -12.72
C TRP A 241 -18.39 9.38 -13.23
N GLU A 242 -18.55 8.15 -12.79
CA GLU A 242 -19.67 7.31 -13.19
C GLU A 242 -21.01 7.92 -12.76
N ARG A 243 -21.12 8.37 -11.52
CA ARG A 243 -22.34 9.01 -11.01
C ARG A 243 -22.62 10.36 -11.68
N SER A 244 -21.60 11.06 -12.10
CA SER A 244 -21.74 12.39 -12.74
C SER A 244 -22.01 12.31 -14.24
N THR A 245 -21.49 11.30 -14.93
CA THR A 245 -21.51 11.20 -16.41
C THR A 245 -22.17 9.93 -16.94
N GLY A 246 -22.33 8.91 -16.13
CA GLY A 246 -22.80 7.59 -16.54
C GLY A 246 -21.73 6.69 -17.13
N GLU A 247 -20.50 7.18 -17.33
CA GLU A 247 -19.40 6.39 -17.88
C GLU A 247 -18.64 5.65 -16.78
N ARG A 248 -18.50 4.32 -16.92
CA ARG A 248 -17.75 3.51 -15.98
C ARG A 248 -16.28 3.39 -16.41
N LEU A 249 -15.39 3.98 -15.62
CA LEU A 249 -13.94 3.88 -15.81
C LEU A 249 -13.30 2.74 -15.03
N ALA A 250 -13.88 2.33 -13.91
CA ALA A 250 -13.29 1.36 -12.99
C ALA A 250 -12.89 0.04 -13.67
N ASP A 251 -13.68 -0.43 -14.64
CA ASP A 251 -13.45 -1.70 -15.33
C ASP A 251 -12.56 -1.60 -16.57
N ARG A 252 -12.03 -0.40 -16.86
CA ARG A 252 -11.10 -0.20 -17.98
C ARG A 252 -9.75 -0.85 -17.75
N THR A 253 -9.44 -1.23 -16.51
CA THR A 253 -8.27 -2.02 -16.16
C THR A 253 -8.65 -3.04 -15.06
N PRO A 254 -8.09 -4.29 -15.09
CA PRO A 254 -8.30 -5.27 -14.02
C PRO A 254 -7.72 -4.84 -12.68
N HIS A 255 -6.83 -3.87 -12.66
CA HIS A 255 -6.16 -3.34 -11.47
C HIS A 255 -7.14 -2.90 -10.39
N THR A 256 -8.25 -2.26 -10.78
CA THR A 256 -9.20 -1.70 -9.81
C THR A 256 -9.81 -2.80 -8.93
N LEU A 257 -10.41 -3.83 -9.52
CA LEU A 257 -10.98 -4.94 -8.76
C LEU A 257 -9.89 -5.74 -8.02
N ALA A 258 -8.74 -5.96 -8.66
CA ALA A 258 -7.62 -6.69 -8.06
C ALA A 258 -7.04 -5.98 -6.83
N SER A 259 -7.24 -4.68 -6.70
CA SER A 259 -6.79 -3.91 -5.53
C SER A 259 -7.56 -4.26 -4.25
N LEU A 260 -8.73 -4.88 -4.35
CA LEU A 260 -9.44 -5.45 -3.18
C LEU A 260 -8.66 -6.62 -2.55
N PRO A 261 -8.37 -7.71 -3.26
CA PRO A 261 -7.59 -8.79 -2.66
C PRO A 261 -6.17 -8.34 -2.28
N TRP A 262 -5.57 -7.41 -3.03
CA TRP A 262 -4.25 -6.88 -2.68
C TRP A 262 -4.24 -6.28 -1.28
N MET A 263 -5.20 -5.39 -0.98
CA MET A 263 -5.28 -4.73 0.33
C MET A 263 -5.75 -5.69 1.42
N ILE A 264 -6.74 -6.54 1.15
CA ILE A 264 -7.24 -7.52 2.13
C ILE A 264 -6.13 -8.45 2.60
N HIS A 265 -5.32 -8.95 1.67
CA HIS A 265 -4.19 -9.84 2.00
C HIS A 265 -3.00 -9.10 2.63
N ALA A 266 -2.96 -7.78 2.57
CA ALA A 266 -1.97 -6.99 3.30
C ALA A 266 -2.34 -6.79 4.78
N ILE A 267 -3.56 -7.13 5.19
CA ILE A 267 -4.01 -6.96 6.57
C ILE A 267 -3.61 -8.19 7.38
N ALA A 268 -2.99 -7.96 8.55
CA ALA A 268 -2.57 -9.01 9.45
C ALA A 268 -3.80 -9.77 10.03
N PRO A 269 -3.65 -11.03 10.44
CA PRO A 269 -4.78 -11.86 10.93
C PRO A 269 -5.60 -11.27 12.06
N THR A 270 -5.03 -10.42 12.89
CA THR A 270 -5.74 -9.73 13.99
C THR A 270 -6.57 -8.54 13.53
N LEU A 271 -6.52 -8.17 12.25
CA LEU A 271 -7.30 -7.10 11.60
C LEU A 271 -7.08 -5.71 12.21
N ASP A 272 -5.93 -5.49 12.83
CA ASP A 272 -5.54 -4.21 13.45
C ASP A 272 -4.17 -3.72 12.98
N ARG A 273 -3.53 -4.45 12.10
CA ARG A 273 -2.21 -4.15 11.52
C ARG A 273 -2.24 -4.30 10.02
N ILE A 274 -1.36 -3.56 9.35
CA ILE A 274 -1.16 -3.63 7.90
C ILE A 274 0.28 -4.04 7.59
N LEU A 275 0.49 -4.79 6.53
CA LEU A 275 1.80 -5.08 6.00
C LEU A 275 2.59 -3.79 5.79
N PRO A 276 3.76 -3.61 6.43
CA PRO A 276 4.59 -2.43 6.19
C PRO A 276 5.39 -2.60 4.91
N THR A 277 5.00 -1.93 3.84
CA THR A 277 5.75 -1.86 2.58
C THR A 277 5.88 -0.39 2.17
N GLY A 278 7.09 0.02 1.76
CA GLY A 278 7.37 1.41 1.45
C GLY A 278 7.38 2.29 2.70
N ASP A 279 7.42 3.59 2.50
CA ASP A 279 7.48 4.54 3.60
C ASP A 279 6.20 4.53 4.44
N HIS A 280 6.36 4.34 5.75
CA HIS A 280 5.32 4.42 6.77
C HIS A 280 5.66 5.53 7.76
N SER A 281 5.23 6.74 7.50
CA SER A 281 5.69 7.92 8.23
C SER A 281 4.88 8.26 9.49
N ARG A 282 3.97 7.42 9.95
CA ARG A 282 2.96 7.87 10.92
C ARG A 282 2.81 7.02 12.16
N ASP A 283 3.35 5.83 12.19
CA ASP A 283 3.23 4.97 13.35
C ASP A 283 4.38 3.97 13.42
N SER A 284 4.61 3.46 14.62
CA SER A 284 5.68 2.51 14.94
C SER A 284 5.23 1.07 14.95
N GLU A 285 3.99 0.77 14.55
CA GLU A 285 3.42 -0.56 14.68
C GLU A 285 2.71 -1.04 13.42
N ALA A 286 2.74 -0.28 12.34
CA ALA A 286 1.99 -0.53 11.11
C ALA A 286 0.50 -0.75 11.37
N LEU A 287 -0.13 0.20 12.05
CA LEU A 287 -1.56 0.13 12.39
C LEU A 287 -2.44 0.20 11.16
N PHE A 288 -3.57 -0.48 11.24
CA PHE A 288 -4.65 -0.33 10.28
C PHE A 288 -5.36 0.99 10.55
N PHE A 289 -5.37 1.92 9.56
CA PHE A 289 -5.88 3.29 9.72
C PHE A 289 -7.15 3.57 8.92
N ASP A 290 -7.72 4.75 9.13
CA ASP A 290 -8.86 5.28 8.38
C ASP A 290 -8.64 5.21 6.86
N TYR A 291 -7.45 5.54 6.35
CA TYR A 291 -7.20 5.53 4.92
C TYR A 291 -7.14 4.10 4.33
N HIS A 292 -6.81 3.09 5.12
CA HIS A 292 -6.92 1.69 4.67
C HIS A 292 -8.39 1.25 4.61
N ARG A 293 -9.19 1.65 5.61
CA ARG A 293 -10.63 1.45 5.57
C ARG A 293 -11.25 2.14 4.36
N ASP A 294 -10.91 3.39 4.12
CA ASP A 294 -11.45 4.18 3.02
C ASP A 294 -11.13 3.55 1.66
N TYR A 295 -9.90 3.04 1.50
CA TYR A 295 -9.47 2.31 0.32
C TYR A 295 -10.39 1.11 0.03
N LEU A 296 -10.64 0.27 1.03
CA LEU A 296 -11.49 -0.92 0.91
C LEU A 296 -12.96 -0.57 0.72
N GLN A 297 -13.47 0.38 1.45
CA GLN A 297 -14.89 0.75 1.40
C GLN A 297 -15.27 1.37 0.06
N LYS A 298 -14.41 2.21 -0.52
CA LYS A 298 -14.63 2.78 -1.86
C LYS A 298 -14.65 1.69 -2.94
N LEU A 299 -13.70 0.75 -2.88
CA LEU A 299 -13.67 -0.38 -3.81
C LEU A 299 -14.90 -1.27 -3.67
N ALA A 300 -15.34 -1.56 -2.44
CA ALA A 300 -16.53 -2.37 -2.21
C ALA A 300 -17.78 -1.73 -2.82
N VAL A 301 -17.92 -0.42 -2.71
CA VAL A 301 -19.05 0.32 -3.31
C VAL A 301 -18.95 0.36 -4.84
N LEU A 302 -17.75 0.41 -5.41
CA LEU A 302 -17.56 0.30 -6.86
C LEU A 302 -17.95 -1.08 -7.41
N TYR A 303 -17.87 -2.12 -6.59
CA TYR A 303 -18.15 -3.51 -6.95
C TYR A 303 -19.16 -4.16 -5.99
N PRO A 304 -20.38 -3.61 -5.87
CA PRO A 304 -21.32 -4.03 -4.82
C PRO A 304 -21.79 -5.48 -4.93
N ASP A 305 -21.74 -6.07 -6.14
CA ASP A 305 -22.22 -7.41 -6.41
C ASP A 305 -21.11 -8.48 -6.34
N GLU A 306 -19.86 -8.08 -6.18
CA GLU A 306 -18.74 -9.01 -6.05
C GLU A 306 -18.68 -9.62 -4.66
N ALA A 307 -18.44 -10.93 -4.57
CA ALA A 307 -18.37 -11.63 -3.28
C ALA A 307 -17.26 -11.06 -2.39
N ILE A 308 -16.12 -10.66 -2.98
CA ILE A 308 -15.00 -10.07 -2.23
C ILE A 308 -15.37 -8.72 -1.59
N SER A 309 -16.30 -7.97 -2.16
CA SER A 309 -16.84 -6.75 -1.53
C SER A 309 -17.59 -7.07 -0.25
N GLY A 310 -18.31 -8.19 -0.21
CA GLY A 310 -18.93 -8.70 1.01
C GLY A 310 -17.90 -9.13 2.05
N VAL A 311 -16.77 -9.69 1.62
CA VAL A 311 -15.64 -9.99 2.51
C VAL A 311 -15.06 -8.71 3.09
N ALA A 312 -14.84 -7.68 2.27
CA ALA A 312 -14.37 -6.38 2.75
C ALA A 312 -15.30 -5.78 3.81
N LYS A 313 -16.62 -5.84 3.60
CA LYS A 313 -17.60 -5.39 4.59
C LYS A 313 -17.45 -6.12 5.92
N THR A 314 -17.36 -7.45 5.90
CA THR A 314 -17.19 -8.27 7.10
C THR A 314 -15.87 -7.96 7.81
N LEU A 315 -14.78 -7.88 7.05
CA LEU A 315 -13.46 -7.56 7.57
C LEU A 315 -13.44 -6.20 8.27
N LEU A 316 -13.99 -5.18 7.63
CA LEU A 316 -14.04 -3.82 8.19
C LEU A 316 -14.85 -3.77 9.49
N ALA A 317 -15.98 -4.49 9.56
CA ALA A 317 -16.79 -4.58 10.78
C ALA A 317 -16.04 -5.24 11.94
N GLN A 318 -15.16 -6.20 11.66
CA GLN A 318 -14.36 -6.92 12.65
C GLN A 318 -13.01 -6.25 12.95
N SER A 319 -12.59 -5.29 12.13
CA SER A 319 -11.30 -4.63 12.24
C SER A 319 -11.24 -3.61 13.38
N SER A 320 -10.04 -3.11 13.64
CA SER A 320 -9.82 -2.00 14.57
C SER A 320 -10.37 -0.65 14.07
N VAL A 321 -10.80 -0.58 12.80
CA VAL A 321 -11.40 0.63 12.20
C VAL A 321 -12.79 0.28 11.62
N PRO A 322 -13.78 -0.01 12.49
CA PRO A 322 -15.13 -0.39 12.04
C PRO A 322 -15.94 0.79 11.45
N GLN A 323 -15.43 2.00 11.62
CA GLN A 323 -15.95 3.25 11.06
C GLN A 323 -14.82 4.25 10.94
N MET A 324 -14.98 5.29 10.11
CA MET A 324 -13.99 6.37 10.00
C MET A 324 -13.84 7.07 11.35
N GLY A 325 -12.61 7.21 11.84
CA GLY A 325 -12.33 7.77 13.14
C GLY A 325 -12.17 9.29 13.15
N ALA A 326 -11.37 9.83 12.22
CA ALA A 326 -11.07 11.25 12.16
C ALA A 326 -12.30 12.08 11.77
N ALA A 327 -12.47 13.23 12.43
CA ALA A 327 -13.64 14.08 12.21
C ALA A 327 -13.80 14.52 10.74
N ASN A 328 -12.70 14.89 10.09
CA ASN A 328 -12.71 15.34 8.71
C ASN A 328 -12.93 14.22 7.68
N THR A 329 -12.99 12.96 8.10
CA THR A 329 -13.18 11.80 7.20
C THR A 329 -14.56 11.13 7.35
N ARG A 330 -15.40 11.56 8.28
CA ARG A 330 -16.71 10.95 8.57
C ARG A 330 -17.67 10.99 7.37
N TRP A 331 -17.49 11.93 6.47
CA TRP A 331 -18.25 12.00 5.22
C TRP A 331 -18.14 10.71 4.39
N ALA A 332 -17.02 10.00 4.49
CA ALA A 332 -16.79 8.80 3.69
C ALA A 332 -17.76 7.67 4.04
N ASP A 333 -18.06 7.46 5.31
CA ASP A 333 -19.05 6.46 5.73
C ASP A 333 -20.46 6.81 5.25
N TYR A 334 -20.77 8.10 5.14
CA TYR A 334 -22.05 8.56 4.64
C TYR A 334 -22.18 8.39 3.12
N LEU A 335 -21.14 8.76 2.36
CA LEU A 335 -21.15 8.64 0.88
C LEU A 335 -20.93 7.20 0.40
N TYR A 336 -20.13 6.42 1.11
CA TYR A 336 -19.78 5.05 0.75
C TYR A 336 -20.47 4.06 1.69
N ASP A 337 -21.78 4.03 1.61
CA ASP A 337 -22.65 3.19 2.42
C ASP A 337 -22.48 1.70 2.08
N LEU A 338 -22.02 0.90 3.04
CA LEU A 338 -21.84 -0.53 2.89
C LEU A 338 -23.11 -1.35 3.19
N THR A 339 -24.17 -0.71 3.69
CA THR A 339 -25.41 -1.39 4.10
C THR A 339 -26.02 -2.25 2.99
N PRO A 340 -26.07 -1.83 1.71
CA PRO A 340 -26.64 -2.65 0.64
C PRO A 340 -25.80 -3.88 0.28
N ILE A 341 -24.52 -3.93 0.69
CA ILE A 341 -23.64 -5.03 0.35
C ILE A 341 -23.88 -6.20 1.30
N THR A 342 -24.08 -7.40 0.75
CA THR A 342 -24.21 -8.62 1.55
C THR A 342 -22.85 -9.03 2.10
N GLY A 343 -22.73 -9.12 3.43
CA GLY A 343 -21.51 -9.59 4.09
C GLY A 343 -21.19 -11.04 3.74
N ARG A 344 -19.90 -11.32 3.57
CA ARG A 344 -19.38 -12.66 3.29
C ARG A 344 -18.28 -13.01 4.28
N PRO A 345 -18.14 -14.29 4.66
CA PRO A 345 -17.04 -14.69 5.54
C PRO A 345 -15.68 -14.58 4.84
N LEU A 346 -14.63 -14.29 5.63
CA LEU A 346 -13.28 -14.14 5.10
C LEU A 346 -12.77 -15.41 4.42
N ASN A 347 -13.16 -16.57 4.92
CA ASN A 347 -12.65 -17.87 4.47
C ASN A 347 -13.15 -18.31 3.08
N ILE A 348 -13.97 -17.52 2.40
CA ILE A 348 -14.25 -17.76 0.98
C ILE A 348 -13.05 -17.38 0.11
N LEU A 349 -12.11 -16.60 0.64
CA LEU A 349 -10.88 -16.24 -0.07
C LEU A 349 -9.83 -17.31 0.11
N SER A 350 -9.00 -17.48 -0.93
CA SER A 350 -7.76 -18.25 -0.82
C SER A 350 -6.88 -17.70 0.30
N THR A 351 -6.05 -18.54 0.89
CA THR A 351 -5.15 -18.16 1.98
C THR A 351 -3.90 -17.43 1.50
N ALA A 352 -3.72 -17.29 0.19
CA ALA A 352 -2.58 -16.59 -0.40
C ALA A 352 -3.02 -15.76 -1.61
N TYR A 353 -2.25 -14.69 -1.86
CA TYR A 353 -2.47 -13.79 -2.99
C TYR A 353 -1.15 -13.32 -3.59
N TRP A 354 -1.04 -13.39 -4.91
CA TRP A 354 0.11 -12.92 -5.67
C TRP A 354 -0.26 -11.72 -6.54
N ALA A 355 0.45 -10.61 -6.32
CA ALA A 355 0.36 -9.41 -7.13
C ALA A 355 1.70 -9.17 -7.83
N SER A 356 1.81 -9.53 -9.09
CA SER A 356 3.09 -9.48 -9.82
C SER A 356 3.58 -8.05 -10.05
N GLY A 357 2.68 -7.09 -10.19
CA GLY A 357 3.04 -5.68 -10.43
C GLY A 357 3.79 -5.06 -9.26
N THR A 358 3.36 -5.32 -8.04
CA THR A 358 4.03 -4.88 -6.82
C THR A 358 5.05 -5.89 -6.30
N GLY A 359 5.03 -7.13 -6.81
CA GLY A 359 5.89 -8.19 -6.33
C GLY A 359 5.49 -8.74 -4.97
N SER A 360 4.26 -8.56 -4.54
CA SER A 360 3.79 -8.92 -3.20
C SER A 360 3.12 -10.30 -3.21
N PHE A 361 3.66 -11.23 -2.42
CA PHE A 361 3.09 -12.55 -2.18
C PHE A 361 2.74 -12.68 -0.70
N SER A 362 1.44 -12.56 -0.38
CA SER A 362 0.93 -12.72 0.97
C SER A 362 0.41 -14.15 1.17
N MET A 363 0.64 -14.70 2.35
CA MET A 363 0.21 -16.05 2.70
C MET A 363 -0.15 -16.15 4.18
N ARG A 364 -1.13 -16.99 4.47
CA ARG A 364 -1.57 -17.30 5.84
C ARG A 364 -2.04 -18.73 5.92
N HIS A 365 -2.11 -19.28 7.15
CA HIS A 365 -2.64 -20.61 7.35
C HIS A 365 -4.15 -20.65 7.14
N ASP A 366 -4.85 -19.75 7.79
CA ASP A 366 -6.30 -19.58 7.68
C ASP A 366 -6.69 -18.11 7.95
N TRP A 367 -7.98 -17.83 7.98
CA TRP A 367 -8.51 -16.47 8.20
C TRP A 367 -8.91 -16.20 9.66
N THR A 368 -8.41 -17.00 10.61
CA THR A 368 -8.64 -16.75 12.04
C THR A 368 -7.61 -15.75 12.59
N PRO A 369 -7.93 -15.05 13.70
CA PRO A 369 -7.00 -14.11 14.32
C PRO A 369 -5.71 -14.73 14.85
N THR A 370 -5.69 -16.04 15.07
CA THR A 370 -4.52 -16.79 15.60
C THR A 370 -3.63 -17.33 14.49
N SER A 371 -3.97 -17.12 13.23
CA SER A 371 -3.20 -17.62 12.09
C SER A 371 -1.79 -17.04 12.05
N ALA A 372 -0.83 -17.85 11.61
CA ALA A 372 0.44 -17.34 11.10
C ALA A 372 0.21 -16.63 9.76
N TYR A 373 1.00 -15.58 9.52
CA TYR A 373 0.95 -14.76 8.33
C TYR A 373 2.38 -14.41 7.88
N ALA A 374 2.59 -14.41 6.59
CA ALA A 374 3.82 -13.96 5.99
C ALA A 374 3.53 -13.14 4.73
N ASN A 375 4.42 -12.21 4.43
CA ASN A 375 4.50 -11.59 3.12
C ASN A 375 5.93 -11.70 2.62
N PHE A 376 6.08 -11.98 1.33
CA PHE A 376 7.37 -12.10 0.65
C PHE A 376 7.35 -11.22 -0.59
N ILE A 377 8.40 -10.42 -0.79
CA ILE A 377 8.44 -9.38 -1.81
C ILE A 377 9.50 -9.71 -2.87
N CYS A 378 9.10 -9.73 -4.13
CA CYS A 378 9.99 -9.80 -5.28
C CYS A 378 9.31 -9.15 -6.49
N GLY A 379 9.71 -7.93 -6.81
CA GLY A 379 9.16 -7.15 -7.90
C GLY A 379 10.06 -5.99 -8.29
N ALA A 380 9.47 -4.94 -8.80
CA ALA A 380 10.18 -3.75 -9.27
C ALA A 380 10.39 -2.73 -8.16
N LEU A 381 11.58 -2.13 -8.14
CA LEU A 381 11.92 -0.98 -7.31
C LEU A 381 11.95 0.26 -8.21
N THR A 382 10.84 1.00 -8.31
CA THR A 382 10.69 2.08 -9.29
C THR A 382 10.14 3.39 -8.73
N GLU A 383 9.55 3.38 -7.53
CA GLU A 383 8.90 4.56 -6.97
C GLU A 383 9.71 5.20 -5.84
N SER A 384 9.49 6.50 -5.61
CA SER A 384 10.25 7.29 -4.64
C SER A 384 10.05 6.87 -3.19
N HIS A 385 8.91 6.24 -2.87
CA HIS A 385 8.61 5.73 -1.53
C HIS A 385 8.83 4.22 -1.40
N ALA A 386 9.33 3.57 -2.45
CA ALA A 386 9.69 2.15 -2.43
C ALA A 386 11.07 1.96 -1.78
N HIS A 387 11.31 0.76 -1.29
CA HIS A 387 12.53 0.43 -0.54
C HIS A 387 13.38 -0.64 -1.22
N GLU A 388 14.63 -0.76 -0.76
CA GLU A 388 15.55 -1.84 -1.12
C GLU A 388 15.18 -3.13 -0.37
N ASP A 389 13.98 -3.65 -0.63
CA ASP A 389 13.37 -4.76 0.11
C ASP A 389 13.09 -6.00 -0.75
N GLN A 390 13.64 -6.07 -1.95
CA GLN A 390 13.42 -7.23 -2.81
C GLN A 390 14.08 -8.48 -2.22
N GLY A 391 13.28 -9.54 -2.04
CA GLY A 391 13.65 -10.74 -1.30
C GLY A 391 13.36 -10.68 0.20
N SER A 392 12.85 -9.55 0.71
CA SER A 392 12.46 -9.42 2.11
C SER A 392 11.14 -10.13 2.40
N PHE A 393 10.96 -10.46 3.66
CA PHE A 393 9.72 -11.04 4.19
C PHE A 393 9.44 -10.48 5.58
N VAL A 394 8.19 -10.58 5.99
CA VAL A 394 7.75 -10.34 7.37
C VAL A 394 6.95 -11.54 7.86
N LEU A 395 7.01 -11.82 9.17
CA LEU A 395 6.29 -12.91 9.82
C LEU A 395 5.45 -12.37 10.97
N PHE A 396 4.20 -12.78 11.01
CA PHE A 396 3.24 -12.37 12.04
C PHE A 396 2.51 -13.59 12.61
N LYS A 397 2.42 -13.66 13.92
CA LYS A 397 1.48 -14.53 14.64
C LYS A 397 1.20 -13.92 16.00
N GLY A 398 0.04 -13.26 16.12
CA GLY A 398 -0.33 -12.48 17.30
C GLY A 398 0.40 -11.14 17.43
N ALA A 399 1.57 -11.01 16.83
CA ALA A 399 2.39 -9.80 16.75
C ALA A 399 3.35 -9.92 15.55
N TRP A 400 3.96 -8.81 15.14
CA TRP A 400 5.12 -8.87 14.22
C TRP A 400 6.28 -9.53 14.94
N LEU A 401 6.80 -10.63 14.37
CA LEU A 401 7.88 -11.42 14.95
C LEU A 401 9.17 -11.31 14.14
N ALA A 402 9.09 -11.42 12.82
CA ALA A 402 10.10 -10.89 11.90
C ALA A 402 9.50 -9.66 11.24
N TYR A 403 10.18 -8.54 11.28
CA TYR A 403 9.53 -7.27 11.19
C TYR A 403 10.31 -6.33 10.26
N ASP A 404 9.65 -5.34 9.73
CA ASP A 404 10.27 -4.32 8.90
C ASP A 404 10.63 -3.11 9.77
N ALA A 405 11.92 -2.80 9.89
CA ALA A 405 12.39 -1.73 10.76
C ALA A 405 11.97 -0.34 10.27
N ASN A 406 11.52 -0.22 9.01
CA ASN A 406 11.00 1.04 8.47
C ASN A 406 9.64 1.45 9.08
N ILE A 407 9.00 0.60 9.88
CA ILE A 407 7.73 0.93 10.54
C ILE A 407 7.83 2.26 11.31
N ASP A 408 8.98 2.54 11.91
CA ASP A 408 9.22 3.79 12.62
C ASP A 408 9.72 4.92 11.70
N GLY A 409 9.83 4.66 10.41
CA GLY A 409 10.46 5.55 9.45
C GLY A 409 9.60 6.73 9.01
N ARG A 410 10.29 7.72 8.48
CA ARG A 410 9.69 8.85 7.78
C ARG A 410 9.91 8.71 6.28
N SER A 411 9.22 9.53 5.51
CA SER A 411 9.42 9.60 4.07
C SER A 411 10.90 9.86 3.74
N GLY A 412 11.48 9.02 2.88
CA GLY A 412 12.84 9.14 2.39
C GLY A 412 13.93 8.67 3.34
N ILE A 413 13.57 7.99 4.43
CA ILE A 413 14.53 7.37 5.35
C ILE A 413 14.18 5.90 5.57
N GLU A 414 15.16 5.12 6.07
CA GLU A 414 15.01 3.68 6.38
C GLU A 414 14.66 2.85 5.13
N GLU A 415 15.10 3.28 3.97
CA GLU A 415 14.85 2.61 2.70
C GLU A 415 15.90 1.55 2.37
N GLU A 416 17.06 1.61 3.02
CA GLU A 416 18.21 0.77 2.75
C GLU A 416 17.96 -0.69 3.14
N GLN A 417 18.70 -1.58 2.51
CA GLN A 417 18.51 -3.02 2.60
C GLN A 417 18.66 -3.58 4.03
N TRP A 418 19.47 -2.97 4.89
CA TRP A 418 19.67 -3.43 6.27
C TRP A 418 18.47 -3.20 7.21
N PHE A 419 17.50 -2.38 6.80
CA PHE A 419 16.22 -2.21 7.53
C PHE A 419 15.23 -3.34 7.23
N HIS A 420 15.55 -4.20 6.29
CA HIS A 420 14.68 -5.26 5.78
C HIS A 420 15.31 -6.64 6.03
N ASN A 421 14.54 -7.70 5.74
CA ASN A 421 14.96 -9.09 6.01
C ASN A 421 15.48 -9.72 4.72
N THR A 422 16.72 -9.42 4.38
CA THR A 422 17.34 -9.85 3.13
C THR A 422 18.71 -10.47 3.36
N VAL A 423 19.26 -11.15 2.35
CA VAL A 423 20.70 -11.34 2.26
C VAL A 423 21.28 -10.10 1.58
N ARG A 424 22.12 -9.39 2.29
CA ARG A 424 22.75 -8.15 1.81
C ARG A 424 24.25 -8.32 1.63
N PHE A 425 24.84 -7.40 0.93
CA PHE A 425 26.26 -7.44 0.57
C PHE A 425 26.96 -6.16 1.00
N GLU A 426 28.23 -6.31 1.42
CA GLU A 426 29.12 -5.19 1.70
C GLU A 426 30.46 -5.42 1.00
N THR A 427 31.10 -4.34 0.57
CA THR A 427 32.46 -4.40 0.06
C THR A 427 33.44 -4.83 1.18
N GLY A 428 34.66 -5.24 0.81
CA GLY A 428 35.69 -5.55 1.80
C GLY A 428 36.05 -4.39 2.72
N ALA A 429 35.77 -3.15 2.31
CA ALA A 429 35.93 -1.95 3.12
C ALA A 429 34.72 -1.65 4.02
N GLY A 430 33.68 -2.48 3.98
CA GLY A 430 32.49 -2.32 4.82
C GLY A 430 31.42 -1.40 4.27
N HIS A 431 31.48 -1.04 2.98
CA HIS A 431 30.45 -0.23 2.35
C HIS A 431 29.31 -1.08 1.82
N ALA A 432 28.07 -0.66 2.08
CA ALA A 432 26.88 -1.35 1.61
C ALA A 432 26.81 -1.38 0.08
N ILE A 433 26.40 -2.52 -0.47
CA ILE A 433 26.05 -2.69 -1.88
C ILE A 433 24.53 -2.77 -1.94
N GLY A 434 23.89 -1.65 -2.33
CA GLY A 434 22.44 -1.55 -2.32
C GLY A 434 21.77 -2.15 -3.56
N GLN A 435 20.48 -2.39 -3.44
CA GLN A 435 19.61 -2.67 -4.57
C GLN A 435 19.37 -1.39 -5.37
N GLY A 436 19.38 -1.48 -6.69
CA GLY A 436 19.31 -0.31 -7.57
C GLY A 436 17.90 0.09 -7.94
N ASP A 437 17.65 1.40 -8.00
CA ASP A 437 16.43 1.97 -8.54
C ASP A 437 16.23 1.55 -10.01
N SER A 438 14.96 1.40 -10.39
CA SER A 438 14.56 0.98 -11.75
C SER A 438 14.98 -0.45 -12.11
N ARG A 439 15.30 -1.26 -11.11
CA ARG A 439 15.62 -2.68 -11.27
C ARG A 439 14.46 -3.55 -10.79
N THR A 440 14.45 -4.79 -11.26
CA THR A 440 13.34 -5.71 -11.00
C THR A 440 13.85 -7.06 -10.51
N CYS A 441 13.34 -7.51 -9.38
CA CYS A 441 13.46 -8.88 -8.87
C CYS A 441 12.46 -9.77 -9.64
N ASN A 442 12.88 -10.98 -10.01
CA ASN A 442 12.05 -11.91 -10.77
C ASN A 442 11.55 -13.04 -9.87
N MET A 443 10.24 -13.12 -9.66
CA MET A 443 9.61 -14.30 -9.04
C MET A 443 9.62 -15.44 -10.06
N ARG A 444 10.40 -16.47 -9.79
CA ARG A 444 10.59 -17.61 -10.72
C ARG A 444 9.58 -18.71 -10.52
N ALA A 445 9.15 -18.90 -9.29
CA ALA A 445 8.19 -19.93 -8.94
C ALA A 445 7.40 -19.50 -7.70
N LEU A 446 6.15 -19.89 -7.63
CA LEU A 446 5.36 -19.84 -6.41
C LEU A 446 4.15 -20.77 -6.51
N ALA A 447 3.68 -21.22 -5.36
CA ALA A 447 2.42 -21.95 -5.25
C ALA A 447 1.89 -21.87 -3.82
N ASN A 448 0.58 -22.08 -3.69
CA ASN A 448 -0.09 -22.24 -2.41
C ASN A 448 -0.87 -23.56 -2.43
N THR A 449 -0.55 -24.46 -1.52
CA THR A 449 -1.22 -25.75 -1.34
C THR A 449 -1.84 -25.83 0.05
N PRO A 450 -2.70 -26.82 0.34
CA PRO A 450 -3.23 -26.99 1.69
C PRO A 450 -2.14 -27.23 2.76
N GLY A 451 -1.04 -27.87 2.40
CA GLY A 451 0.04 -28.21 3.35
C GLY A 451 1.16 -27.19 3.43
N TRP A 452 1.38 -26.44 2.36
CA TRP A 452 2.50 -25.51 2.30
C TRP A 452 2.30 -24.45 1.21
N ALA A 453 3.01 -23.32 1.36
CA ALA A 453 3.16 -22.30 0.33
C ALA A 453 4.64 -22.08 0.05
N TYR A 454 4.99 -21.69 -1.17
CA TYR A 454 6.37 -21.58 -1.61
C TYR A 454 6.54 -20.44 -2.61
N ALA A 455 7.70 -19.80 -2.52
CA ALA A 455 8.13 -18.79 -3.50
C ALA A 455 9.63 -18.87 -3.74
N MET A 456 10.05 -18.61 -4.97
CA MET A 456 11.45 -18.53 -5.35
C MET A 456 11.72 -17.21 -6.07
N ALA A 457 12.59 -16.40 -5.50
CA ALA A 457 12.98 -15.09 -6.00
C ALA A 457 14.38 -15.11 -6.59
N GLN A 458 14.52 -14.61 -7.82
CA GLN A 458 15.80 -14.30 -8.44
C GLN A 458 16.09 -12.82 -8.21
N ILE A 459 16.98 -12.53 -7.26
CA ILE A 459 17.26 -11.18 -6.77
C ILE A 459 18.48 -10.56 -7.45
N THR A 460 19.31 -11.37 -8.11
CA THR A 460 20.55 -10.92 -8.76
C THR A 460 20.37 -9.68 -9.62
N PRO A 461 19.29 -9.51 -10.42
CA PRO A 461 19.10 -8.33 -11.25
C PRO A 461 18.96 -7.02 -10.48
N MET A 462 18.73 -7.07 -9.17
CA MET A 462 18.65 -5.86 -8.33
C MET A 462 19.99 -5.17 -8.14
N TYR A 463 21.09 -5.84 -8.45
CA TYR A 463 22.44 -5.31 -8.29
C TYR A 463 23.07 -4.94 -9.63
N ALA A 464 23.80 -3.81 -9.65
CA ALA A 464 24.56 -3.42 -10.82
C ALA A 464 25.64 -4.48 -11.14
N ALA A 465 25.92 -4.71 -12.42
CA ALA A 465 26.94 -5.69 -12.84
C ALA A 465 28.31 -5.39 -12.24
N SER A 466 28.66 -4.11 -12.08
CA SER A 466 29.91 -3.66 -11.47
C SER A 466 30.06 -4.03 -9.99
N ALA A 467 28.98 -4.37 -9.31
CA ALA A 467 29.01 -4.77 -7.90
C ALA A 467 29.58 -6.19 -7.71
N GLY A 468 29.64 -6.98 -8.76
CA GLY A 468 30.20 -8.33 -8.71
C GLY A 468 29.33 -9.36 -8.00
N ILE A 469 28.04 -9.08 -7.78
CA ILE A 469 27.08 -10.05 -7.25
C ILE A 469 26.65 -10.94 -8.42
N THR A 470 27.07 -12.20 -8.41
CA THR A 470 26.80 -13.12 -9.51
C THR A 470 25.59 -14.01 -9.25
N ARG A 471 25.19 -14.16 -7.98
CA ARG A 471 23.99 -14.88 -7.60
C ARG A 471 23.46 -14.34 -6.28
N SER A 472 22.19 -13.97 -6.26
CA SER A 472 21.39 -13.69 -5.06
C SER A 472 19.99 -14.24 -5.31
N GLU A 473 19.68 -15.36 -4.68
CA GLU A 473 18.44 -16.10 -4.87
C GLU A 473 17.90 -16.51 -3.52
N ARG A 474 16.58 -16.45 -3.35
CA ARG A 474 15.91 -16.87 -2.13
C ARG A 474 14.74 -17.79 -2.46
N GLU A 475 14.67 -18.92 -1.73
CA GLU A 475 13.51 -19.77 -1.70
C GLU A 475 12.88 -19.67 -0.32
N PHE A 476 11.58 -19.35 -0.30
CA PHE A 476 10.81 -19.10 0.91
C PHE A 476 9.67 -20.13 0.98
N LEU A 477 9.68 -20.98 1.99
CA LEU A 477 8.72 -22.06 2.16
C LEU A 477 7.95 -21.89 3.47
N PHE A 478 6.63 -21.89 3.39
CA PHE A 478 5.74 -21.88 4.53
C PHE A 478 5.13 -23.27 4.70
N ILE A 479 5.55 -24.02 5.69
CA ILE A 479 4.94 -25.30 6.08
C ILE A 479 3.84 -24.99 7.09
N LYS A 480 2.61 -25.21 6.67
CA LYS A 480 1.44 -24.84 7.49
C LYS A 480 1.34 -25.75 8.71
N PRO A 481 0.90 -25.25 9.89
CA PRO A 481 0.29 -23.92 10.08
C PRO A 481 1.25 -22.77 10.42
N SER A 482 2.51 -23.00 10.84
CA SER A 482 3.34 -21.91 11.39
C SER A 482 4.85 -22.14 11.35
N THR A 483 5.35 -22.90 10.40
CA THR A 483 6.78 -23.16 10.20
C THR A 483 7.25 -22.60 8.87
N PHE A 484 8.45 -22.01 8.86
CA PHE A 484 9.03 -21.42 7.65
C PHE A 484 10.44 -21.96 7.42
N VAL A 485 10.80 -22.16 6.17
CA VAL A 485 12.15 -22.53 5.74
C VAL A 485 12.63 -21.51 4.74
N ILE A 486 13.79 -20.90 5.01
CA ILE A 486 14.36 -19.85 4.17
C ILE A 486 15.72 -20.35 3.68
N TYR A 487 15.84 -20.46 2.36
CA TYR A 487 17.06 -20.92 1.71
C TYR A 487 17.59 -19.87 0.75
N ASP A 488 18.83 -19.46 0.97
CA ASP A 488 19.50 -18.42 0.19
C ASP A 488 20.75 -18.98 -0.49
N ARG A 489 20.91 -18.64 -1.77
CA ARG A 489 22.17 -18.82 -2.52
C ARG A 489 22.76 -17.44 -2.76
N ALA A 490 23.94 -17.19 -2.26
CA ALA A 490 24.66 -15.93 -2.48
C ALA A 490 26.04 -16.23 -3.05
N GLN A 491 26.37 -15.60 -4.17
CA GLN A 491 27.65 -15.77 -4.86
C GLN A 491 28.19 -14.43 -5.33
N THR A 492 29.48 -14.21 -5.10
CA THR A 492 30.17 -12.99 -5.50
C THR A 492 31.38 -13.32 -6.34
N GLY A 493 31.66 -12.50 -7.34
CA GLY A 493 32.88 -12.59 -8.16
C GLY A 493 34.11 -11.97 -7.48
N ASN A 494 33.91 -11.30 -6.34
CA ASN A 494 34.96 -10.65 -5.55
C ASN A 494 35.00 -11.29 -4.17
N ALA A 495 36.08 -11.99 -3.86
CA ALA A 495 36.27 -12.73 -2.60
C ALA A 495 36.24 -11.83 -1.35
N GLY A 496 36.49 -10.53 -1.49
CA GLY A 496 36.40 -9.57 -0.39
C GLY A 496 34.99 -9.12 -0.04
N THR A 497 34.00 -9.44 -0.86
CA THR A 497 32.61 -9.06 -0.62
C THR A 497 31.99 -9.88 0.50
N ARG A 498 31.44 -9.20 1.50
CA ARG A 498 30.76 -9.86 2.63
C ARG A 498 29.32 -10.21 2.25
N ARG A 499 28.85 -11.37 2.67
CA ARG A 499 27.49 -11.88 2.46
C ARG A 499 26.84 -12.01 3.83
N ILE A 500 25.72 -11.34 4.03
CA ILE A 500 25.13 -11.15 5.35
C ILE A 500 23.64 -11.48 5.29
N PHE A 501 23.23 -12.52 6.04
CA PHE A 501 21.82 -12.77 6.27
C PHE A 501 21.35 -11.80 7.36
N THR A 502 20.45 -10.89 6.98
CA THR A 502 19.98 -9.81 7.87
C THR A 502 18.52 -10.05 8.22
N MET A 503 18.20 -9.87 9.49
CA MET A 503 16.84 -9.97 9.99
C MET A 503 16.57 -8.93 11.05
N ASN A 504 15.37 -8.33 11.01
CA ASN A 504 14.95 -7.29 11.92
C ASN A 504 13.85 -7.79 12.85
N PHE A 505 13.89 -7.33 14.10
CA PHE A 505 12.98 -7.72 15.16
C PHE A 505 12.47 -6.50 15.90
N PRO A 506 11.22 -6.52 16.42
CA PRO A 506 10.67 -5.40 17.19
C PRO A 506 11.36 -5.21 18.54
N GLU A 507 12.01 -6.28 19.06
CA GLU A 507 12.83 -6.26 20.27
C GLU A 507 14.08 -7.13 20.06
N PRO A 508 15.15 -6.95 20.83
CA PRO A 508 16.36 -7.74 20.68
C PRO A 508 16.09 -9.24 20.92
N PRO A 509 16.41 -10.09 19.95
CA PRO A 509 16.33 -11.53 20.16
C PRO A 509 17.47 -12.03 21.03
N THR A 510 17.29 -13.21 21.61
CA THR A 510 18.35 -13.96 22.29
C THR A 510 18.99 -14.92 21.30
N VAL A 511 20.31 -14.86 21.19
CA VAL A 511 21.10 -15.76 20.33
C VAL A 511 21.89 -16.72 21.21
N ASN A 512 21.68 -18.03 20.99
CA ASN A 512 22.39 -19.09 21.66
C ASN A 512 22.90 -20.10 20.60
N GLY A 513 24.15 -19.92 20.18
CA GLY A 513 24.72 -20.72 19.10
C GLY A 513 23.97 -20.44 17.77
N THR A 514 23.39 -21.50 17.21
CA THR A 514 22.61 -21.41 15.98
C THR A 514 21.12 -21.13 16.21
N LEU A 515 20.68 -21.08 17.48
CA LEU A 515 19.30 -20.81 17.85
C LEU A 515 19.10 -19.31 18.17
N THR A 516 18.17 -18.68 17.51
CA THR A 516 17.72 -17.31 17.78
C THR A 516 16.27 -17.36 18.25
N SER A 517 15.97 -16.73 19.38
CA SER A 517 14.63 -16.75 19.98
C SER A 517 14.17 -15.36 20.36
N LEU A 518 12.86 -15.12 20.18
CA LEU A 518 12.19 -13.90 20.60
C LEU A 518 10.85 -14.28 21.24
N VAL A 519 10.54 -13.68 22.39
CA VAL A 519 9.25 -13.83 23.07
C VAL A 519 8.65 -12.45 23.30
N LEU A 520 7.44 -12.24 22.76
CA LEU A 520 6.67 -11.00 22.92
C LEU A 520 5.33 -11.36 23.57
N GLY A 521 5.26 -11.25 24.91
CA GLY A 521 4.10 -11.71 25.66
C GLY A 521 3.85 -13.21 25.47
N ALA A 522 2.72 -13.57 24.89
CA ALA A 522 2.36 -14.95 24.57
C ALA A 522 2.90 -15.42 23.20
N ASN A 523 3.51 -14.53 22.43
CA ASN A 523 3.92 -14.80 21.05
C ASN A 523 5.40 -15.18 21.01
N ARG A 524 5.74 -16.22 20.25
CA ARG A 524 7.07 -16.77 20.23
C ARG A 524 7.59 -16.99 18.81
N PHE A 525 8.87 -16.67 18.62
CA PHE A 525 9.66 -16.91 17.42
C PHE A 525 10.90 -17.67 17.80
N ASP A 526 11.18 -18.76 17.08
CA ASP A 526 12.44 -19.51 17.17
C ASP A 526 12.98 -19.73 15.77
N MET A 527 14.26 -19.45 15.57
CA MET A 527 14.95 -19.70 14.30
C MET A 527 16.21 -20.52 14.55
N ARG A 528 16.38 -21.58 13.76
CA ARG A 528 17.56 -22.45 13.78
C ARG A 528 18.32 -22.29 12.47
N ARG A 529 19.59 -21.94 12.57
CA ARG A 529 20.48 -21.93 11.39
C ARG A 529 21.01 -23.34 11.15
N ILE A 530 20.73 -23.88 9.98
CA ILE A 530 21.20 -25.19 9.53
C ILE A 530 22.50 -25.06 8.73
N ALA A 531 22.61 -23.99 7.94
CA ALA A 531 23.79 -23.65 7.15
C ALA A 531 23.95 -22.13 7.06
N PRO A 532 25.21 -21.60 7.04
CA PRO A 532 26.43 -22.32 7.27
C PRO A 532 26.59 -22.68 8.76
N ALA A 533 27.31 -23.76 9.06
CA ALA A 533 27.57 -24.17 10.44
C ALA A 533 28.45 -23.14 11.16
N ASP A 534 29.44 -22.61 10.44
CA ASP A 534 30.35 -21.59 10.93
C ASP A 534 29.95 -20.23 10.38
N ALA A 535 29.35 -19.40 11.23
CA ALA A 535 29.02 -18.03 10.91
C ALA A 535 29.04 -17.19 12.18
N SER A 536 29.41 -15.92 12.03
CA SER A 536 29.35 -14.94 13.11
C SER A 536 27.97 -14.31 13.16
N THR A 537 27.35 -14.33 14.33
CA THR A 537 26.03 -13.72 14.55
C THR A 537 26.17 -12.52 15.49
N THR A 538 25.66 -11.36 15.07
CA THR A 538 25.63 -10.15 15.88
C THR A 538 24.21 -9.62 15.97
N VAL A 539 23.89 -9.01 17.12
CA VAL A 539 22.62 -8.31 17.35
C VAL A 539 22.93 -6.85 17.64
N THR A 540 22.35 -5.96 16.88
CA THR A 540 22.57 -4.51 17.01
C THR A 540 21.24 -3.81 17.25
N LEU A 541 21.19 -2.98 18.30
CA LEU A 541 20.01 -2.14 18.55
C LEU A 541 20.01 -0.99 17.56
N TRP A 542 18.87 -0.76 16.89
CA TRP A 542 18.74 0.33 15.93
C TRP A 542 19.04 1.71 16.53
N ARG A 543 18.66 1.96 17.78
CA ARG A 543 18.97 3.22 18.49
C ARG A 543 20.47 3.47 18.67
N ASN A 544 21.32 2.47 18.49
CA ASN A 544 22.78 2.57 18.64
C ASN A 544 23.50 2.70 17.29
N VAL A 545 22.76 2.70 16.19
CA VAL A 545 23.33 2.82 14.84
C VAL A 545 23.46 4.30 14.49
N SER A 546 24.68 4.77 14.26
CA SER A 546 25.00 6.14 13.85
C SER A 546 25.04 6.24 12.32
N ASP A 547 23.89 6.20 11.68
CA ASP A 547 23.77 6.26 10.23
C ASP A 547 22.93 7.46 9.73
N ASN A 548 23.02 8.60 10.43
CA ASN A 548 22.22 9.81 10.18
C ASN A 548 20.73 9.64 10.42
N PHE A 549 20.36 8.65 11.22
CA PHE A 549 18.99 8.37 11.56
C PHE A 549 18.41 9.45 12.48
N VAL A 550 17.42 10.18 12.01
CA VAL A 550 16.78 11.26 12.79
C VAL A 550 15.39 10.79 13.23
N TYR A 551 15.28 10.45 14.51
CA TYR A 551 14.00 10.12 15.11
C TYR A 551 13.10 11.35 15.27
N PRO A 552 11.77 11.17 15.16
CA PRO A 552 10.83 12.24 15.51
C PRO A 552 11.01 12.66 16.99
N SER A 553 10.76 13.91 17.28
CA SER A 553 10.76 14.39 18.66
C SER A 553 9.31 14.61 19.13
N PRO A 554 8.87 14.05 20.29
CA PRO A 554 9.63 13.10 21.10
C PRO A 554 9.81 11.76 20.40
N ALA A 555 11.02 11.23 20.40
CA ALA A 555 11.29 9.93 19.82
C ALA A 555 10.56 8.85 20.62
N PRO A 556 9.76 7.98 19.99
CA PRO A 556 9.28 6.80 20.69
C PRO A 556 10.48 5.94 21.11
N PRO A 557 10.38 5.18 22.20
CA PRO A 557 11.46 4.27 22.57
C PRO A 557 11.57 3.19 21.48
N ILE A 558 12.65 3.23 20.70
CA ILE A 558 12.91 2.23 19.67
C ILE A 558 13.59 1.05 20.33
N THR A 559 12.88 -0.05 20.35
CA THR A 559 13.36 -1.33 20.88
C THR A 559 13.82 -2.26 19.78
N ALA A 560 13.61 -1.90 18.51
CA ALA A 560 13.96 -2.72 17.36
C ALA A 560 15.45 -3.06 17.31
N ALA A 561 15.75 -4.25 16.83
CA ALA A 561 17.09 -4.77 16.69
C ALA A 561 17.30 -5.44 15.35
N ARG A 562 18.52 -5.36 14.84
CA ARG A 562 18.97 -6.08 13.65
C ARG A 562 19.88 -7.24 14.06
N MET A 563 19.63 -8.41 13.50
CA MET A 563 20.53 -9.55 13.59
C MET A 563 21.23 -9.75 12.24
N ASP A 564 22.53 -9.86 12.28
CA ASP A 564 23.35 -10.17 11.11
C ASP A 564 24.06 -11.50 11.28
N VAL A 565 23.90 -12.41 10.32
CA VAL A 565 24.66 -13.64 10.22
C VAL A 565 25.68 -13.45 9.10
N VAL A 566 26.93 -13.27 9.46
CA VAL A 566 28.01 -12.99 8.53
C VAL A 566 28.74 -14.28 8.20
N ASP A 567 28.85 -14.58 6.90
CA ASP A 567 29.64 -15.70 6.45
C ASP A 567 31.14 -15.43 6.69
N THR A 568 31.80 -16.35 7.39
CA THR A 568 33.21 -16.28 7.73
C THR A 568 34.11 -17.05 6.74
N GLY A 569 33.50 -17.78 5.79
CA GLY A 569 34.22 -18.52 4.75
C GLY A 569 34.93 -17.62 3.76
N SER A 570 36.00 -18.13 3.15
CA SER A 570 36.73 -17.46 2.07
C SER A 570 36.18 -17.80 0.68
N ASP A 571 35.23 -18.68 0.59
CA ASP A 571 34.63 -19.13 -0.67
C ASP A 571 33.84 -18.00 -1.35
N ALA A 572 33.79 -18.04 -2.68
CA ALA A 572 33.02 -17.06 -3.46
C ALA A 572 31.51 -17.20 -3.30
N SER A 573 31.04 -18.32 -2.76
CA SER A 573 29.61 -18.61 -2.57
C SER A 573 29.31 -19.09 -1.16
N VAL A 574 28.10 -18.81 -0.70
CA VAL A 574 27.56 -19.31 0.57
C VAL A 574 26.08 -19.67 0.39
N GLU A 575 25.66 -20.66 1.16
CA GLU A 575 24.24 -21.01 1.32
C GLU A 575 23.82 -20.69 2.74
N PHE A 576 22.71 -19.98 2.89
CA PHE A 576 22.04 -19.81 4.17
C PHE A 576 20.79 -20.67 4.20
N LEU A 577 20.65 -21.51 5.21
CA LEU A 577 19.45 -22.31 5.45
C LEU A 577 19.00 -22.13 6.88
N HIS A 578 17.80 -21.60 7.04
CA HIS A 578 17.18 -21.32 8.33
C HIS A 578 15.81 -21.96 8.44
N VAL A 579 15.49 -22.46 9.61
CA VAL A 579 14.16 -22.98 9.96
C VAL A 579 13.57 -22.11 11.04
N VAL A 580 12.38 -21.55 10.78
CA VAL A 580 11.65 -20.68 11.70
C VAL A 580 10.39 -21.38 12.17
N GLY A 581 10.19 -21.42 13.49
CA GLY A 581 8.94 -21.83 14.11
C GLY A 581 8.28 -20.66 14.82
N LEU A 582 7.01 -20.42 14.53
CA LEU A 582 6.19 -19.47 15.27
C LEU A 582 5.30 -20.23 16.26
N GLY A 583 5.15 -19.69 17.48
CA GLY A 583 4.34 -20.30 18.51
C GLY A 583 4.88 -21.66 18.98
N GLY A 584 6.18 -21.87 18.91
CA GLY A 584 6.80 -23.13 19.33
C GLY A 584 6.56 -24.31 18.37
N SER A 585 6.26 -24.05 17.11
CA SER A 585 5.90 -25.10 16.13
C SER A 585 7.03 -26.05 15.77
N VAL A 586 8.30 -25.69 16.03
CA VAL A 586 9.47 -26.49 15.73
C VAL A 586 10.15 -26.91 17.03
N THR A 587 10.34 -28.22 17.24
CA THR A 587 11.06 -28.76 18.40
C THR A 587 12.49 -29.14 18.09
N GLY A 588 12.83 -29.29 16.82
CA GLY A 588 14.19 -29.59 16.38
C GLY A 588 14.31 -29.55 14.87
N ALA A 589 15.52 -29.30 14.39
CA ALA A 589 15.85 -29.37 12.98
C ALA A 589 17.33 -29.75 12.83
N VAL A 590 17.61 -30.63 11.89
CA VAL A 590 18.96 -31.12 11.60
C VAL A 590 19.24 -31.05 10.11
N ALA A 591 20.50 -30.93 9.72
CA ALA A 591 20.89 -30.99 8.32
C ALA A 591 20.53 -32.37 7.75
N SER A 592 19.97 -32.34 6.53
CA SER A 592 19.59 -33.55 5.79
C SER A 592 19.85 -33.30 4.31
N ASN A 593 21.09 -33.44 3.89
CA ASN A 593 21.53 -33.17 2.54
C ASN A 593 21.31 -34.37 1.62
N GLY A 594 21.20 -34.11 0.34
CA GLY A 594 21.21 -35.11 -0.73
C GLY A 594 22.29 -34.79 -1.74
N THR A 595 22.41 -35.61 -2.78
CA THR A 595 23.36 -35.36 -3.88
C THR A 595 22.96 -34.07 -4.62
N GLY A 596 23.86 -33.06 -4.60
CA GLY A 596 23.61 -31.74 -5.20
C GLY A 596 22.48 -30.95 -4.54
N ARG A 597 22.13 -31.30 -3.28
CA ARG A 597 21.04 -30.68 -2.53
C ARG A 597 21.44 -30.38 -1.09
N THR A 598 21.02 -29.22 -0.62
CA THR A 598 21.12 -28.81 0.77
C THR A 598 19.74 -28.87 1.40
N GLY A 599 19.62 -29.49 2.57
CA GLY A 599 18.31 -29.65 3.18
C GLY A 599 18.32 -29.82 4.67
N THR A 600 17.14 -30.00 5.21
CA THR A 600 16.87 -30.16 6.63
C THR A 600 15.72 -31.13 6.86
N THR A 601 15.80 -31.87 8.00
CA THR A 601 14.65 -32.59 8.54
C THR A 601 14.21 -31.88 9.81
N ILE A 602 12.93 -31.50 9.84
CA ILE A 602 12.32 -30.68 10.87
C ILE A 602 11.38 -31.55 11.68
N THR A 603 11.50 -31.50 13.01
CA THR A 603 10.53 -32.10 13.92
C THR A 603 9.55 -31.02 14.37
N LEU A 604 8.28 -31.22 14.05
CA LEU A 604 7.21 -30.30 14.39
C LEU A 604 6.58 -30.63 15.74
N ALA A 605 6.07 -29.62 16.43
CA ALA A 605 5.49 -29.78 17.77
C ALA A 605 4.26 -30.70 17.79
N ASP A 606 3.56 -30.85 16.69
CA ASP A 606 2.41 -31.76 16.54
C ASP A 606 2.80 -33.21 16.23
N GLY A 607 4.07 -33.50 16.20
CA GLY A 607 4.62 -34.84 15.98
C GLY A 607 4.95 -35.16 14.52
N ARG A 608 4.54 -34.34 13.57
CA ARG A 608 4.93 -34.50 12.16
C ARG A 608 6.42 -34.24 11.98
N THR A 609 6.97 -34.78 10.91
CA THR A 609 8.31 -34.43 10.41
C THR A 609 8.23 -33.91 9.00
N ALA A 610 9.07 -32.94 8.68
CA ALA A 610 9.18 -32.40 7.33
C ALA A 610 10.64 -32.47 6.88
N THR A 611 10.89 -33.03 5.71
CA THR A 611 12.21 -33.04 5.07
C THR A 611 12.13 -32.19 3.82
N VAL A 612 12.96 -31.17 3.74
CA VAL A 612 13.03 -30.26 2.61
C VAL A 612 14.47 -30.24 2.10
N ARG A 613 14.63 -30.41 0.79
CA ARG A 613 15.94 -30.35 0.13
C ARG A 613 15.86 -29.41 -1.06
N PHE A 614 16.77 -28.43 -1.08
CA PHE A 614 16.87 -27.45 -2.16
C PHE A 614 18.04 -27.81 -3.07
N ASN A 615 17.85 -27.64 -4.37
CA ASN A 615 18.93 -27.80 -5.34
C ASN A 615 20.00 -26.73 -5.11
N GLN A 616 21.27 -27.11 -5.12
CA GLN A 616 22.37 -26.17 -4.85
C GLN A 616 22.62 -25.20 -5.99
N ASN A 617 22.38 -25.62 -7.23
CA ASN A 617 22.76 -24.86 -8.42
C ASN A 617 21.57 -24.41 -9.30
N SER A 618 20.35 -24.69 -8.89
CA SER A 618 19.14 -24.31 -9.63
C SER A 618 17.96 -24.16 -8.66
N PRO A 619 16.93 -23.39 -9.04
CA PRO A 619 15.70 -23.29 -8.25
C PRO A 619 15.03 -24.63 -8.03
N GLY A 620 14.31 -24.75 -6.91
CA GLY A 620 13.49 -25.91 -6.61
C GLY A 620 14.18 -26.97 -5.74
N GLY A 621 13.53 -28.10 -5.63
CA GLY A 621 13.93 -29.19 -4.76
C GLY A 621 12.75 -30.09 -4.44
N THR A 622 12.76 -30.68 -3.25
CA THR A 622 11.72 -31.62 -2.81
C THR A 622 11.25 -31.33 -1.39
N ILE A 623 9.99 -31.63 -1.12
CA ILE A 623 9.41 -31.61 0.22
C ILE A 623 8.75 -32.96 0.51
N GLU A 624 8.86 -33.41 1.76
CA GLU A 624 8.17 -34.60 2.25
C GLU A 624 7.72 -34.33 3.69
N ILE A 625 6.42 -34.47 3.94
CA ILE A 625 5.83 -34.31 5.27
C ILE A 625 5.27 -35.67 5.69
N ARG A 626 5.66 -36.13 6.88
CA ARG A 626 5.22 -37.39 7.47
C ARG A 626 4.45 -37.17 8.76
N SER A 627 3.49 -38.04 9.02
CA SER A 627 2.82 -38.12 10.31
C SER A 627 3.80 -38.61 11.40
N ALA A 628 3.39 -38.48 12.67
CA ALA A 628 4.15 -39.03 13.81
C ALA A 628 4.41 -40.51 13.67
N GLY A 629 3.53 -41.27 13.04
CA GLY A 629 3.67 -42.71 12.74
C GLY A 629 4.51 -43.03 11.50
N GLY A 630 5.03 -42.02 10.79
CA GLY A 630 5.88 -42.17 9.63
C GLY A 630 5.19 -42.30 8.28
N ALA A 631 3.86 -42.18 8.24
CA ALA A 631 3.11 -42.17 6.98
C ALA A 631 3.33 -40.86 6.22
N ILE A 632 3.50 -40.94 4.90
CA ILE A 632 3.63 -39.77 4.04
C ILE A 632 2.28 -39.05 3.96
N LEU A 633 2.22 -37.79 4.41
CA LEU A 633 1.04 -36.94 4.32
C LEU A 633 1.06 -36.07 3.07
N ASP A 634 2.25 -35.64 2.66
CA ASP A 634 2.46 -34.82 1.50
C ASP A 634 3.88 -35.01 0.98
N SER A 635 4.06 -35.05 -0.31
CA SER A 635 5.39 -35.17 -0.92
C SER A 635 5.35 -34.69 -2.37
N GLY A 636 6.48 -34.21 -2.84
CA GLY A 636 6.63 -33.85 -4.24
C GLY A 636 7.77 -32.90 -4.50
N PRO A 637 7.95 -32.53 -5.80
CA PRO A 637 8.88 -31.47 -6.15
C PRO A 637 8.32 -30.12 -5.75
N LEU A 638 9.21 -29.21 -5.34
CA LEU A 638 8.87 -27.80 -5.24
C LEU A 638 8.60 -27.25 -6.65
N PRO A 639 7.66 -26.32 -6.82
CA PRO A 639 7.32 -25.82 -8.14
C PRO A 639 8.47 -25.05 -8.77
N THR A 640 8.52 -25.07 -10.11
CA THR A 640 9.51 -24.38 -10.93
C THR A 640 8.89 -23.26 -11.76
N THR A 641 7.59 -23.04 -11.62
CA THR A 641 6.83 -21.99 -12.31
C THR A 641 5.96 -21.23 -11.32
N VAL A 642 5.51 -20.05 -11.74
CA VAL A 642 4.56 -19.25 -10.95
C VAL A 642 3.15 -19.82 -11.13
N GLN A 643 2.57 -20.32 -10.04
CA GLN A 643 1.21 -20.84 -9.98
C GLN A 643 0.38 -19.92 -9.06
N ALA A 644 -0.11 -18.83 -9.64
CA ALA A 644 -0.84 -17.81 -8.88
C ALA A 644 -2.07 -18.43 -8.20
N PRO A 645 -2.26 -18.23 -6.89
CA PRO A 645 -3.46 -18.69 -6.22
C PRO A 645 -4.71 -18.01 -6.79
N PRO A 646 -5.86 -18.71 -6.90
CA PRO A 646 -7.11 -18.05 -7.25
C PRO A 646 -7.53 -17.09 -6.13
N VAL A 647 -8.37 -16.11 -6.47
CA VAL A 647 -8.89 -15.17 -5.45
C VAL A 647 -9.78 -15.90 -4.45
N TYR A 648 -10.66 -16.75 -4.95
CA TYR A 648 -11.60 -17.51 -4.12
C TYR A 648 -11.10 -18.93 -3.89
N ALA A 649 -11.25 -19.39 -2.65
CA ALA A 649 -11.03 -20.79 -2.33
C ALA A 649 -12.10 -21.68 -2.99
N ASN A 650 -11.69 -22.87 -3.38
CA ASN A 650 -12.62 -23.85 -3.98
C ASN A 650 -13.40 -24.58 -2.88
#